data_07f9cd2e944d2ebfdad90e517d4b690c
#
_entry.id   07f9cd2e944d2ebfdad90e517d4b690c
#
_cell.length_a   1.000
_cell.length_b   1.000
_cell.length_c   1.000
_cell.angle_alpha   90.00
_cell.angle_beta   90.00
_cell.angle_gamma   90.00
#
_symmetry.space_group_name_H-M   'P 1'
#
loop_
_entity.id
_entity.type
_entity.pdbx_description
1 polymer ?
#
loop_
_entity_poly.entity_id
_entity_poly.type
_entity_poly.pdbx_seq_one_letter_code
_entity_poly.pdbx_strand_id
1 'polypeptide(L)'
;MNIFSEQIAKALNLRAEYVDNTIALLDLGCTIPFIARYRKERTGGMDEVQISAVKNQYERLCELQKRKESILKTIDEQGKLTPELRQRIEGSWDSTEIEDLYLPFKPKRRTRAQVAREQGLEPLATLLLLQRERDPWQAAQRFVKGEVADVESAIKGAQDIIAEMVSEDERSRQVVRQGYRQGAIIRSKVVKSKSENDEAAKYSDYFDWEEPLKRCSSHRLLAMRRGESDGILRVSITIDDERCVDRLDRFYMKGYGPCSRLVGEAVEDGYKRLLRPSIETEFASESKQKADDEAIRVFVDNVQQLLLAAPLGEKRVMGIDPGFRTGCKVVCLDAQGNLLHHEAIFPHPPVNHRMQATVHVEQMVKDYHIEAIAIGNGTASRETSDFIRDLHFDHQVQTFVVSEDGASVYSASKTAREEFPDEDVTVRGAVSIGRRLMDPLAELVKIDPKSIGVGQYQHDVDQSKLKRSLDQTVEHCVNLVGVDLNTASRHLLTYVSGLGPTLAQNIVDYRKEHGAFTSRAELKRVPRLGPAAYEQCAGFLRIRGGKNPLDNSAVHPESYGIVEQMAKDCGCTISALMQDDEQRKKIVLKNYVNDRVGMPTLKDILSELEKPGRDPREQIEEFSFDPNVKEVDDLEEGMILPGIVTNITKFGAFVDIGVHHDGLVHISQLANRYVKDPNEIVHLHQHVMVKVTEVDTRRGRISLSMKGV
;
A
#
# COMPACT_ATOMS: atom_id res chain seq x y z
N MET A 1 -25.09 -15.69 -13.89
CA MET A 1 -23.70 -15.74 -13.35
C MET A 1 -22.82 -14.91 -14.28
N ASN A 2 -22.06 -13.96 -13.75
CA ASN A 2 -21.21 -13.10 -14.53
C ASN A 2 -20.06 -13.96 -15.14
N ILE A 3 -19.68 -13.70 -16.41
CA ILE A 3 -18.63 -14.46 -17.12
C ILE A 3 -17.29 -14.44 -16.36
N PHE A 4 -17.06 -13.45 -15.54
CA PHE A 4 -15.84 -13.30 -14.76
C PHE A 4 -15.85 -14.08 -13.43
N SER A 5 -17.04 -14.41 -12.91
CA SER A 5 -17.19 -15.02 -11.57
C SER A 5 -16.45 -16.34 -11.42
N GLU A 6 -16.47 -17.19 -12.45
CA GLU A 6 -15.76 -18.48 -12.46
C GLU A 6 -14.23 -18.29 -12.48
N GLN A 7 -13.75 -17.34 -13.29
CA GLN A 7 -12.31 -17.06 -13.41
C GLN A 7 -11.75 -16.50 -12.09
N ILE A 8 -12.49 -15.57 -11.48
CA ILE A 8 -12.12 -14.96 -10.19
C ILE A 8 -12.17 -16.02 -9.09
N ALA A 9 -13.23 -16.81 -9.04
CA ALA A 9 -13.41 -17.90 -8.07
C ALA A 9 -12.26 -18.90 -8.12
N LYS A 10 -11.83 -19.30 -9.32
CA LYS A 10 -10.69 -20.18 -9.52
C LYS A 10 -9.36 -19.54 -9.09
N ALA A 11 -9.16 -18.27 -9.45
CA ALA A 11 -7.91 -17.55 -9.14
C ALA A 11 -7.74 -17.31 -7.62
N LEU A 12 -8.84 -17.06 -6.90
CA LEU A 12 -8.83 -16.74 -5.46
C LEU A 12 -9.22 -17.93 -4.57
N ASN A 13 -9.48 -19.11 -5.15
CA ASN A 13 -9.95 -20.29 -4.44
C ASN A 13 -11.23 -20.05 -3.62
N LEU A 14 -12.20 -19.35 -4.22
CA LEU A 14 -13.49 -18.99 -3.65
C LEU A 14 -14.63 -19.73 -4.36
N ARG A 15 -15.84 -19.72 -3.79
CA ARG A 15 -17.04 -20.24 -4.46
C ARG A 15 -17.57 -19.22 -5.47
N ALA A 16 -17.84 -19.65 -6.70
CA ALA A 16 -18.29 -18.79 -7.78
C ALA A 16 -19.59 -18.04 -7.48
N GLU A 17 -20.51 -18.66 -6.75
CA GLU A 17 -21.76 -18.02 -6.30
C GLU A 17 -21.50 -16.81 -5.40
N TYR A 18 -20.58 -16.92 -4.44
CA TYR A 18 -20.25 -15.83 -3.55
C TYR A 18 -19.51 -14.71 -4.27
N VAL A 19 -18.65 -15.05 -5.22
CA VAL A 19 -17.98 -14.07 -6.09
C VAL A 19 -19.02 -13.32 -6.94
N ASP A 20 -19.95 -14.00 -7.55
CA ASP A 20 -21.04 -13.41 -8.35
C ASP A 20 -21.89 -12.44 -7.53
N ASN A 21 -22.31 -12.85 -6.34
CA ASN A 21 -23.02 -12.00 -5.39
C ASN A 21 -22.21 -10.77 -4.98
N THR A 22 -20.90 -10.94 -4.75
CA THR A 22 -20.00 -9.83 -4.38
C THR A 22 -19.88 -8.83 -5.53
N ILE A 23 -19.70 -9.29 -6.77
CA ILE A 23 -19.70 -8.43 -7.96
C ILE A 23 -21.01 -7.66 -8.08
N ALA A 24 -22.13 -8.34 -7.92
CA ALA A 24 -23.45 -7.70 -7.97
C ALA A 24 -23.62 -6.61 -6.91
N LEU A 25 -23.10 -6.82 -5.69
CA LEU A 25 -23.13 -5.80 -4.64
C LEU A 25 -22.21 -4.61 -4.97
N LEU A 26 -21.02 -4.86 -5.54
CA LEU A 26 -20.10 -3.82 -5.98
C LEU A 26 -20.68 -2.99 -7.13
N ASP A 27 -21.36 -3.62 -8.09
CA ASP A 27 -22.04 -2.96 -9.21
C ASP A 27 -23.22 -2.09 -8.74
N LEU A 28 -23.86 -2.44 -7.62
CA LEU A 28 -24.87 -1.61 -6.93
C LEU A 28 -24.25 -0.43 -6.16
N GLY A 29 -22.92 -0.30 -6.16
CA GLY A 29 -22.21 0.77 -5.46
C GLY A 29 -22.04 0.54 -3.97
N CYS A 30 -22.16 -0.70 -3.47
CA CYS A 30 -21.86 -1.02 -2.09
C CYS A 30 -20.36 -0.95 -1.84
N THR A 31 -19.97 -0.38 -0.71
CA THR A 31 -18.57 -0.27 -0.29
C THR A 31 -18.05 -1.59 0.29
N ILE A 32 -16.74 -1.77 0.26
CA ILE A 32 -16.09 -2.99 0.79
C ILE A 32 -16.40 -3.20 2.28
N PRO A 33 -16.26 -2.19 3.18
CA PRO A 33 -16.58 -2.38 4.60
C PRO A 33 -18.05 -2.75 4.84
N PHE A 34 -18.98 -2.15 4.09
CA PHE A 34 -20.39 -2.48 4.21
C PHE A 34 -20.69 -3.92 3.80
N ILE A 35 -20.12 -4.39 2.68
CA ILE A 35 -20.29 -5.76 2.19
C ILE A 35 -19.73 -6.75 3.23
N ALA A 36 -18.50 -6.54 3.69
CA ALA A 36 -17.82 -7.43 4.63
C ALA A 36 -18.56 -7.55 5.97
N ARG A 37 -19.14 -6.46 6.45
CA ARG A 37 -19.79 -6.44 7.76
C ARG A 37 -21.25 -6.80 7.73
N TYR A 38 -22.01 -6.33 6.74
CA TYR A 38 -23.47 -6.39 6.73
C TYR A 38 -24.08 -7.25 5.61
N ARG A 39 -23.26 -7.90 4.78
CA ARG A 39 -23.72 -8.78 3.68
C ARG A 39 -23.05 -10.16 3.68
N LYS A 40 -22.65 -10.62 4.87
CA LYS A 40 -21.90 -11.88 5.08
C LYS A 40 -22.59 -13.11 4.49
N GLU A 41 -23.89 -13.22 4.62
CA GLU A 41 -24.67 -14.34 4.09
C GLU A 41 -24.57 -14.43 2.56
N ARG A 42 -24.60 -13.29 1.88
CA ARG A 42 -24.52 -13.24 0.42
C ARG A 42 -23.10 -13.55 -0.09
N THR A 43 -22.08 -13.20 0.68
CA THR A 43 -20.68 -13.33 0.29
C THR A 43 -20.01 -14.55 0.89
N GLY A 44 -20.75 -15.37 1.67
CA GLY A 44 -20.18 -16.54 2.34
C GLY A 44 -19.20 -16.19 3.45
N GLY A 45 -19.32 -14.99 4.04
CA GLY A 45 -18.46 -14.52 5.14
C GLY A 45 -17.09 -14.03 4.69
N MET A 46 -16.93 -13.62 3.43
CA MET A 46 -15.68 -12.99 2.96
C MET A 46 -15.33 -11.76 3.79
N ASP A 47 -14.07 -11.64 4.16
CA ASP A 47 -13.52 -10.45 4.81
C ASP A 47 -13.22 -9.33 3.78
N GLU A 48 -12.79 -8.18 4.28
CA GLU A 48 -12.50 -7.02 3.43
C GLU A 48 -11.34 -7.29 2.46
N VAL A 49 -10.35 -8.10 2.85
CA VAL A 49 -9.21 -8.46 2.01
C VAL A 49 -9.68 -9.30 0.82
N GLN A 50 -10.51 -10.29 1.08
CA GLN A 50 -11.08 -11.15 0.05
C GLN A 50 -12.00 -10.37 -0.90
N ILE A 51 -12.86 -9.50 -0.39
CA ILE A 51 -13.74 -8.65 -1.20
C ILE A 51 -12.93 -7.68 -2.05
N SER A 52 -11.88 -7.06 -1.49
CA SER A 52 -10.95 -6.20 -2.24
C SER A 52 -10.23 -6.98 -3.34
N ALA A 53 -9.80 -8.21 -3.06
CA ALA A 53 -9.19 -9.08 -4.08
C ALA A 53 -10.16 -9.42 -5.21
N VAL A 54 -11.44 -9.72 -4.89
CA VAL A 54 -12.50 -9.95 -5.91
C VAL A 54 -12.68 -8.69 -6.75
N LYS A 55 -12.80 -7.50 -6.14
CA LYS A 55 -12.94 -6.23 -6.84
C LYS A 55 -11.78 -5.95 -7.78
N ASN A 56 -10.54 -6.10 -7.31
CA ASN A 56 -9.35 -5.85 -8.12
C ASN A 56 -9.25 -6.82 -9.31
N GLN A 57 -9.58 -8.09 -9.12
CA GLN A 57 -9.63 -9.07 -10.21
C GLN A 57 -10.76 -8.76 -11.19
N TYR A 58 -11.92 -8.35 -10.71
CA TYR A 58 -13.04 -7.96 -11.56
C TYR A 58 -12.70 -6.75 -12.43
N GLU A 59 -12.15 -5.69 -11.86
CA GLU A 59 -11.68 -4.51 -12.60
C GLU A 59 -10.64 -4.90 -13.67
N ARG A 60 -9.65 -5.71 -13.30
CA ARG A 60 -8.63 -6.22 -14.23
C ARG A 60 -9.23 -7.02 -15.40
N LEU A 61 -10.19 -7.90 -15.13
CA LEU A 61 -10.83 -8.70 -16.17
C LEU A 61 -11.72 -7.85 -17.07
N CYS A 62 -12.39 -6.84 -16.53
CA CYS A 62 -13.15 -5.86 -17.32
C CYS A 62 -12.24 -5.06 -18.26
N GLU A 63 -11.07 -4.62 -17.79
CA GLU A 63 -10.07 -3.95 -18.63
C GLU A 63 -9.54 -4.87 -19.73
N LEU A 64 -9.23 -6.12 -19.39
CA LEU A 64 -8.78 -7.12 -20.35
C LEU A 64 -9.85 -7.41 -21.40
N GLN A 65 -11.12 -7.49 -21.02
CA GLN A 65 -12.23 -7.67 -21.96
C GLN A 65 -12.34 -6.50 -22.95
N LYS A 66 -12.28 -5.26 -22.47
CA LYS A 66 -12.24 -4.07 -23.33
C LYS A 66 -11.03 -4.09 -24.26
N ARG A 67 -9.88 -4.56 -23.76
CA ARG A 67 -8.66 -4.70 -24.57
C ARG A 67 -8.84 -5.73 -25.69
N LYS A 68 -9.43 -6.90 -25.39
CA LYS A 68 -9.76 -7.93 -26.41
C LYS A 68 -10.67 -7.36 -27.50
N GLU A 69 -11.72 -6.64 -27.13
CA GLU A 69 -12.64 -6.02 -28.09
C GLU A 69 -11.94 -5.03 -29.01
N SER A 70 -11.05 -4.20 -28.45
CA SER A 70 -10.24 -3.27 -29.23
C SER A 70 -9.28 -3.99 -30.20
N ILE A 71 -8.64 -5.06 -29.76
CA ILE A 71 -7.73 -5.89 -30.56
C ILE A 71 -8.49 -6.55 -31.71
N LEU A 72 -9.61 -7.23 -31.41
CA LEU A 72 -10.43 -7.90 -32.41
C LEU A 72 -10.92 -6.92 -33.48
N LYS A 73 -11.38 -5.74 -33.06
CA LYS A 73 -11.78 -4.68 -33.98
C LYS A 73 -10.64 -4.26 -34.90
N THR A 74 -9.44 -4.02 -34.37
CA THR A 74 -8.28 -3.60 -35.15
C THR A 74 -7.83 -4.65 -36.17
N ILE A 75 -7.88 -5.94 -35.78
CA ILE A 75 -7.51 -7.04 -36.73
C ILE A 75 -8.58 -7.22 -37.81
N ASP A 76 -9.87 -7.06 -37.45
CA ASP A 76 -10.99 -7.15 -38.38
C ASP A 76 -10.97 -6.02 -39.42
N GLU A 77 -10.71 -4.80 -39.00
CA GLU A 77 -10.49 -3.64 -39.90
C GLU A 77 -9.36 -3.85 -40.90
N GLN A 78 -8.37 -4.68 -40.59
CA GLN A 78 -7.30 -5.08 -41.48
C GLN A 78 -7.68 -6.26 -42.41
N GLY A 79 -8.87 -6.84 -42.25
CA GLY A 79 -9.33 -8.01 -43.00
C GLY A 79 -8.53 -9.30 -42.73
N LYS A 80 -7.88 -9.37 -41.56
CA LYS A 80 -6.98 -10.49 -41.19
C LYS A 80 -7.51 -11.35 -40.05
N LEU A 81 -8.73 -11.10 -39.55
CA LEU A 81 -9.33 -11.83 -38.45
C LEU A 81 -9.88 -13.18 -38.91
N THR A 82 -9.18 -14.26 -38.57
CA THR A 82 -9.67 -15.63 -38.81
C THR A 82 -10.54 -16.12 -37.65
N PRO A 83 -11.45 -17.11 -37.89
CA PRO A 83 -12.26 -17.69 -36.83
C PRO A 83 -11.42 -18.30 -35.71
N GLU A 84 -10.29 -18.94 -36.03
CA GLU A 84 -9.38 -19.57 -35.07
C GLU A 84 -8.69 -18.52 -34.22
N LEU A 85 -8.23 -17.39 -34.81
CA LEU A 85 -7.60 -16.30 -34.09
C LEU A 85 -8.61 -15.62 -33.16
N ARG A 86 -9.83 -15.39 -33.60
CA ARG A 86 -10.95 -14.88 -32.80
C ARG A 86 -11.17 -15.76 -31.58
N GLN A 87 -11.33 -17.06 -31.79
CA GLN A 87 -11.58 -18.04 -30.71
C GLN A 87 -10.43 -18.05 -29.69
N ARG A 88 -9.17 -17.97 -30.14
CA ARG A 88 -8.01 -17.91 -29.24
C ARG A 88 -8.01 -16.65 -28.39
N ILE A 89 -8.24 -15.47 -29.00
CA ILE A 89 -8.26 -14.18 -28.27
C ILE A 89 -9.42 -14.14 -27.28
N GLU A 90 -10.63 -14.57 -27.69
CA GLU A 90 -11.81 -14.58 -26.83
C GLU A 90 -11.66 -15.59 -25.66
N GLY A 91 -11.04 -16.74 -25.90
CA GLY A 91 -10.86 -17.80 -24.91
C GLY A 91 -9.73 -17.55 -23.89
N SER A 92 -8.73 -16.74 -24.23
CA SER A 92 -7.61 -16.48 -23.34
C SER A 92 -7.92 -15.40 -22.30
N TRP A 93 -7.45 -15.62 -21.06
CA TRP A 93 -7.46 -14.65 -19.95
C TRP A 93 -6.03 -14.25 -19.55
N ASP A 94 -5.03 -14.60 -20.34
CA ASP A 94 -3.64 -14.18 -20.19
C ASP A 94 -3.37 -12.97 -21.07
N SER A 95 -3.12 -11.81 -20.45
CA SER A 95 -2.82 -10.56 -21.16
C SER A 95 -1.57 -10.68 -22.06
N THR A 96 -0.59 -11.47 -21.62
CA THR A 96 0.66 -11.69 -22.37
C THR A 96 0.40 -12.50 -23.65
N GLU A 97 -0.39 -13.57 -23.55
CA GLU A 97 -0.80 -14.36 -24.73
C GLU A 97 -1.60 -13.52 -25.73
N ILE A 98 -2.55 -12.71 -25.22
CA ILE A 98 -3.38 -11.85 -26.05
C ILE A 98 -2.55 -10.80 -26.79
N GLU A 99 -1.59 -10.15 -26.11
CA GLU A 99 -0.70 -9.18 -26.72
C GLU A 99 0.26 -9.83 -27.74
N ASP A 100 0.73 -11.05 -27.49
CA ASP A 100 1.54 -11.81 -28.48
C ASP A 100 0.73 -12.14 -29.74
N LEU A 101 -0.53 -12.59 -29.58
CA LEU A 101 -1.42 -12.84 -30.71
C LEU A 101 -1.71 -11.58 -31.52
N TYR A 102 -1.74 -10.42 -30.86
CA TYR A 102 -1.97 -9.14 -31.50
C TYR A 102 -0.72 -8.56 -32.17
N LEU A 103 0.49 -8.93 -31.70
CA LEU A 103 1.75 -8.29 -32.09
C LEU A 103 1.98 -8.19 -33.63
N PRO A 104 1.68 -9.24 -34.44
CA PRO A 104 1.83 -9.17 -35.92
C PRO A 104 0.88 -8.16 -36.57
N PHE A 105 -0.24 -7.82 -35.91
CA PHE A 105 -1.30 -6.92 -36.43
C PHE A 105 -1.22 -5.51 -35.89
N LYS A 106 -0.36 -5.30 -34.85
CA LYS A 106 -0.22 -4.00 -34.20
C LYS A 106 0.35 -2.96 -35.20
N PRO A 107 -0.31 -1.79 -35.34
CA PRO A 107 0.23 -0.70 -36.18
C PRO A 107 1.64 -0.31 -35.72
N LYS A 108 2.59 -0.36 -36.63
CA LYS A 108 4.00 -0.07 -36.37
C LYS A 108 4.44 1.19 -37.09
N ARG A 109 5.49 1.83 -36.61
CA ARG A 109 6.25 2.78 -37.40
C ARG A 109 6.97 2.01 -38.52
N ARG A 110 7.31 2.69 -39.64
CA ARG A 110 7.99 2.08 -40.79
C ARG A 110 9.26 1.34 -40.34
N THR A 111 9.20 -0.01 -40.34
CA THR A 111 10.29 -0.89 -39.93
C THR A 111 11.19 -1.23 -41.12
N ARG A 112 12.42 -1.75 -40.86
CA ARG A 112 13.30 -2.26 -41.94
C ARG A 112 12.62 -3.36 -42.74
N ALA A 113 11.93 -4.27 -42.02
CA ALA A 113 11.18 -5.35 -42.67
C ALA A 113 10.03 -4.83 -43.52
N GLN A 114 9.35 -3.76 -43.12
CA GLN A 114 8.29 -3.14 -43.91
C GLN A 114 8.86 -2.52 -45.18
N VAL A 115 9.98 -1.80 -45.10
CA VAL A 115 10.69 -1.28 -46.26
C VAL A 115 11.06 -2.41 -47.21
N ALA A 116 11.60 -3.51 -46.71
CA ALA A 116 11.95 -4.68 -47.51
C ALA A 116 10.72 -5.34 -48.19
N ARG A 117 9.56 -5.37 -47.51
CA ARG A 117 8.30 -5.84 -48.14
C ARG A 117 7.82 -4.88 -49.24
N GLU A 118 7.89 -3.57 -49.01
CA GLU A 118 7.57 -2.56 -50.04
C GLU A 118 8.47 -2.67 -51.25
N GLN A 119 9.73 -3.10 -51.09
CA GLN A 119 10.69 -3.40 -52.17
C GLN A 119 10.44 -4.76 -52.81
N GLY A 120 9.44 -5.53 -52.39
CA GLY A 120 9.07 -6.81 -52.96
C GLY A 120 9.97 -7.98 -52.58
N LEU A 121 10.66 -7.93 -51.43
CA LEU A 121 11.61 -8.95 -50.96
C LEU A 121 10.97 -10.08 -50.15
N GLU A 122 9.67 -10.05 -49.90
CA GLU A 122 8.96 -11.09 -49.16
C GLU A 122 9.03 -12.50 -49.80
N PRO A 123 8.92 -12.66 -51.11
CA PRO A 123 9.13 -13.96 -51.75
C PRO A 123 10.56 -14.50 -51.58
N LEU A 124 11.58 -13.63 -51.55
CA LEU A 124 12.96 -14.03 -51.26
C LEU A 124 13.11 -14.50 -49.80
N ALA A 125 12.51 -13.80 -48.85
CA ALA A 125 12.48 -14.22 -47.46
C ALA A 125 11.82 -15.60 -47.27
N THR A 126 10.71 -15.84 -47.98
CA THR A 126 10.02 -17.15 -48.01
C THR A 126 10.92 -18.24 -48.62
N LEU A 127 11.63 -17.95 -49.70
CA LEU A 127 12.57 -18.87 -50.32
C LEU A 127 13.70 -19.27 -49.35
N LEU A 128 14.27 -18.29 -48.64
CA LEU A 128 15.31 -18.55 -47.65
C LEU A 128 14.78 -19.42 -46.49
N LEU A 129 13.56 -19.16 -45.98
CA LEU A 129 12.93 -19.95 -44.93
C LEU A 129 12.60 -21.40 -45.34
N LEU A 130 12.33 -21.66 -46.63
CA LEU A 130 12.15 -23.01 -47.13
C LEU A 130 13.46 -23.82 -47.13
N GLN A 131 14.61 -23.14 -47.20
CA GLN A 131 15.98 -23.71 -47.14
C GLN A 131 16.25 -24.84 -48.17
N ARG A 132 15.61 -24.76 -49.31
CA ARG A 132 15.75 -25.75 -50.39
C ARG A 132 16.70 -25.26 -51.51
N GLU A 133 16.95 -23.96 -51.57
CA GLU A 133 17.82 -23.33 -52.58
C GLU A 133 19.29 -23.62 -52.29
N ARG A 134 20.03 -24.04 -53.33
CA ARG A 134 21.47 -24.33 -53.25
C ARG A 134 22.33 -23.07 -53.33
N ASP A 135 21.90 -22.10 -54.13
CA ASP A 135 22.57 -20.83 -54.29
C ASP A 135 21.59 -19.66 -54.04
N PRO A 136 21.46 -19.22 -52.78
CA PRO A 136 20.57 -18.12 -52.45
C PRO A 136 20.99 -16.78 -53.05
N TRP A 137 22.29 -16.59 -53.37
CA TRP A 137 22.78 -15.37 -54.02
C TRP A 137 22.32 -15.28 -55.46
N GLN A 138 22.41 -16.39 -56.22
CA GLN A 138 21.88 -16.47 -57.56
C GLN A 138 20.36 -16.26 -57.60
N ALA A 139 19.64 -16.83 -56.62
CA ALA A 139 18.20 -16.61 -56.49
C ALA A 139 17.87 -15.14 -56.19
N ALA A 140 18.65 -14.47 -55.32
CA ALA A 140 18.47 -13.08 -54.93
C ALA A 140 18.70 -12.08 -56.10
N GLN A 141 19.50 -12.45 -57.11
CA GLN A 141 19.70 -11.61 -58.33
C GLN A 141 18.37 -11.20 -58.99
N ARG A 142 17.35 -12.06 -58.93
CA ARG A 142 16.02 -11.80 -59.53
C ARG A 142 15.26 -10.67 -58.83
N PHE A 143 15.66 -10.31 -57.60
CA PHE A 143 15.04 -9.32 -56.75
C PHE A 143 15.80 -7.98 -56.72
N VAL A 144 16.92 -7.89 -57.43
CA VAL A 144 17.66 -6.62 -57.65
C VAL A 144 16.87 -5.78 -58.62
N LYS A 145 15.97 -4.92 -58.12
CA LYS A 145 15.06 -4.06 -58.91
C LYS A 145 14.77 -2.77 -58.13
N GLY A 146 14.52 -1.69 -58.84
CA GLY A 146 14.09 -0.41 -58.29
C GLY A 146 15.07 0.13 -57.25
N GLU A 147 14.68 0.18 -56.00
CA GLU A 147 15.49 0.68 -54.87
C GLU A 147 16.47 -0.36 -54.30
N VAL A 148 16.41 -1.62 -54.74
CA VAL A 148 17.33 -2.68 -54.29
C VAL A 148 18.59 -2.62 -55.15
N ALA A 149 19.70 -2.10 -54.60
CA ALA A 149 20.90 -1.77 -55.35
C ALA A 149 21.69 -3.01 -55.83
N ASP A 150 21.76 -4.05 -55.01
CA ASP A 150 22.57 -5.24 -55.23
C ASP A 150 22.02 -6.49 -54.52
N VAL A 151 22.67 -7.63 -54.75
CA VAL A 151 22.30 -8.93 -54.16
C VAL A 151 22.42 -8.93 -52.63
N GLU A 152 23.42 -8.27 -52.10
CA GLU A 152 23.61 -8.19 -50.64
C GLU A 152 22.46 -7.44 -49.98
N SER A 153 22.05 -6.31 -50.54
CA SER A 153 20.89 -5.53 -50.13
C SER A 153 19.59 -6.35 -50.19
N ALA A 154 19.42 -7.16 -51.25
CA ALA A 154 18.27 -8.04 -51.41
C ALA A 154 18.24 -9.12 -50.27
N ILE A 155 19.37 -9.77 -50.04
CA ILE A 155 19.50 -10.78 -48.96
C ILE A 155 19.27 -10.13 -47.57
N LYS A 156 19.88 -8.97 -47.34
CA LYS A 156 19.72 -8.24 -46.06
C LYS A 156 18.27 -7.83 -45.80
N GLY A 157 17.58 -7.33 -46.83
CA GLY A 157 16.16 -7.03 -46.72
C GLY A 157 15.32 -8.27 -46.44
N ALA A 158 15.62 -9.41 -47.08
CA ALA A 158 14.96 -10.68 -46.79
C ALA A 158 15.25 -11.17 -45.36
N GLN A 159 16.48 -10.99 -44.86
CA GLN A 159 16.86 -11.28 -43.47
C GLN A 159 16.14 -10.36 -42.48
N ASP A 160 15.95 -9.06 -42.80
CA ASP A 160 15.20 -8.15 -41.94
C ASP A 160 13.72 -8.58 -41.80
N ILE A 161 13.12 -9.10 -42.89
CA ILE A 161 11.76 -9.68 -42.85
C ILE A 161 11.73 -10.92 -41.94
N ILE A 162 12.70 -11.84 -42.08
CA ILE A 162 12.80 -13.04 -41.24
C ILE A 162 13.02 -12.66 -39.79
N ALA A 163 13.90 -11.71 -39.50
CA ALA A 163 14.17 -11.23 -38.14
C ALA A 163 12.89 -10.70 -37.45
N GLU A 164 12.07 -9.92 -38.18
CA GLU A 164 10.79 -9.43 -37.64
C GLU A 164 9.82 -10.59 -37.43
N MET A 165 9.68 -11.54 -38.35
CA MET A 165 8.83 -12.71 -38.16
C MET A 165 9.23 -13.52 -36.95
N VAL A 166 10.53 -13.78 -36.73
CA VAL A 166 11.04 -14.48 -35.56
C VAL A 166 10.70 -13.73 -34.27
N SER A 167 10.80 -12.41 -34.26
CA SER A 167 10.53 -11.60 -33.07
C SER A 167 9.04 -11.54 -32.69
N GLU A 168 8.16 -11.77 -33.67
CA GLU A 168 6.71 -11.75 -33.51
C GLU A 168 6.09 -13.13 -33.31
N ASP A 169 6.85 -14.18 -33.60
CA ASP A 169 6.40 -15.54 -33.42
C ASP A 169 6.23 -15.87 -31.90
N GLU A 170 5.03 -16.30 -31.54
CA GLU A 170 4.66 -16.64 -30.17
C GLU A 170 5.62 -17.68 -29.55
N ARG A 171 6.03 -18.69 -30.33
CA ARG A 171 6.93 -19.76 -29.84
C ARG A 171 8.30 -19.19 -29.52
N SER A 172 8.83 -18.33 -30.38
CA SER A 172 10.10 -17.65 -30.17
C SER A 172 10.07 -16.80 -28.90
N ARG A 173 9.01 -16.04 -28.69
CA ARG A 173 8.80 -15.24 -27.48
C ARG A 173 8.74 -16.13 -26.24
N GLN A 174 8.01 -17.24 -26.28
CA GLN A 174 7.92 -18.21 -25.17
C GLN A 174 9.28 -18.84 -24.82
N VAL A 175 10.09 -19.19 -25.82
CA VAL A 175 11.45 -19.72 -25.59
C VAL A 175 12.31 -18.73 -24.83
N VAL A 176 12.32 -17.46 -25.27
CA VAL A 176 13.13 -16.42 -24.62
C VAL A 176 12.58 -16.10 -23.21
N ARG A 177 11.25 -15.97 -23.04
CA ARG A 177 10.65 -15.80 -21.71
C ARG A 177 11.02 -16.94 -20.75
N GLN A 178 11.03 -18.18 -21.25
CA GLN A 178 11.45 -19.31 -20.45
C GLN A 178 12.93 -19.18 -20.02
N GLY A 179 13.80 -18.68 -20.89
CA GLY A 179 15.18 -18.33 -20.58
C GLY A 179 15.25 -17.32 -19.43
N TYR A 180 14.50 -16.21 -19.52
CA TYR A 180 14.42 -15.20 -18.46
C TYR A 180 13.84 -15.76 -17.16
N ARG A 181 12.75 -16.52 -17.21
CA ARG A 181 12.16 -17.14 -16.02
C ARG A 181 13.12 -18.09 -15.29
N GLN A 182 13.99 -18.78 -16.01
CA GLN A 182 14.92 -19.76 -15.43
C GLN A 182 16.24 -19.17 -14.95
N GLY A 183 16.80 -18.21 -15.68
CA GLY A 183 18.17 -17.79 -15.50
C GLY A 183 18.43 -16.29 -15.61
N ALA A 184 17.39 -15.43 -15.52
CA ALA A 184 17.63 -13.98 -15.58
C ALA A 184 18.48 -13.49 -14.41
N ILE A 185 19.46 -12.67 -14.74
CA ILE A 185 20.39 -12.02 -13.81
C ILE A 185 20.17 -10.52 -13.90
N ILE A 186 19.91 -9.87 -12.79
CA ILE A 186 19.92 -8.42 -12.68
C ILE A 186 21.35 -7.95 -12.43
N ARG A 187 21.78 -6.96 -13.20
CA ARG A 187 23.09 -6.31 -13.06
C ARG A 187 22.94 -4.82 -12.88
N SER A 188 23.70 -4.27 -11.96
CA SER A 188 23.80 -2.83 -11.75
C SER A 188 25.27 -2.42 -11.88
N LYS A 189 25.53 -1.34 -12.62
CA LYS A 189 26.85 -0.75 -12.76
C LYS A 189 26.78 0.76 -12.64
N VAL A 190 27.77 1.37 -11.98
CA VAL A 190 27.88 2.82 -11.90
C VAL A 190 28.17 3.44 -13.26
N VAL A 191 27.57 4.57 -13.55
CA VAL A 191 27.94 5.39 -14.70
C VAL A 191 29.28 6.07 -14.40
N LYS A 192 30.33 5.69 -15.14
CA LYS A 192 31.74 6.08 -14.86
C LYS A 192 31.92 7.58 -14.62
N SER A 193 31.22 8.44 -15.32
CA SER A 193 31.31 9.90 -15.17
C SER A 193 30.67 10.45 -13.87
N LYS A 194 29.97 9.63 -13.10
CA LYS A 194 29.28 10.00 -11.88
C LYS A 194 29.76 9.26 -10.63
N SER A 195 30.77 8.40 -10.75
CA SER A 195 31.27 7.56 -9.65
C SER A 195 31.86 8.34 -8.48
N GLU A 196 32.31 9.58 -8.72
CA GLU A 196 32.95 10.44 -7.72
C GLU A 196 32.00 11.53 -7.16
N ASN A 197 30.71 11.48 -7.53
CA ASN A 197 29.73 12.45 -7.02
C ASN A 197 29.31 12.05 -5.59
N ASP A 198 29.22 13.01 -4.68
CA ASP A 198 28.75 12.80 -3.30
C ASP A 198 27.34 12.15 -3.26
N GLU A 199 26.47 12.51 -4.19
CA GLU A 199 25.14 11.91 -4.31
C GLU A 199 25.20 10.42 -4.71
N ALA A 200 26.28 9.96 -5.33
CA ALA A 200 26.45 8.58 -5.73
C ALA A 200 26.82 7.66 -4.55
N ALA A 201 27.38 8.22 -3.49
CA ALA A 201 27.82 7.45 -2.31
C ALA A 201 26.71 6.58 -1.71
N LYS A 202 25.46 7.06 -1.72
CA LYS A 202 24.26 6.32 -1.24
C LYS A 202 23.95 5.05 -2.05
N TYR A 203 24.53 4.92 -3.28
CA TYR A 203 24.36 3.76 -4.16
C TYR A 203 25.62 2.89 -4.28
N SER A 204 26.66 3.15 -3.48
CA SER A 204 27.97 2.48 -3.57
C SER A 204 27.87 0.96 -3.52
N ASP A 205 26.96 0.41 -2.75
CA ASP A 205 26.73 -1.04 -2.66
C ASP A 205 26.27 -1.66 -4.00
N TYR A 206 25.76 -0.85 -4.93
CA TYR A 206 25.23 -1.28 -6.24
C TYR A 206 26.11 -0.84 -7.42
N PHE A 207 27.32 -0.33 -7.20
CA PHE A 207 28.21 0.13 -8.26
C PHE A 207 28.69 -0.99 -9.18
N ASP A 208 28.80 -2.20 -8.65
CA ASP A 208 29.06 -3.43 -9.41
C ASP A 208 28.34 -4.59 -8.70
N TRP A 209 27.04 -4.71 -8.98
CA TRP A 209 26.17 -5.71 -8.35
C TRP A 209 25.59 -6.66 -9.37
N GLU A 210 25.57 -7.94 -9.04
CA GLU A 210 24.98 -8.99 -9.86
C GLU A 210 24.32 -10.06 -8.98
N GLU A 211 23.06 -10.38 -9.26
CA GLU A 211 22.37 -11.48 -8.61
C GLU A 211 21.26 -12.08 -9.49
N PRO A 212 20.82 -13.33 -9.26
CA PRO A 212 19.65 -13.89 -9.93
C PRO A 212 18.39 -13.04 -9.65
N LEU A 213 17.67 -12.63 -10.71
CA LEU A 213 16.48 -11.79 -10.58
C LEU A 213 15.43 -12.39 -9.63
N LYS A 214 15.30 -13.72 -9.59
CA LYS A 214 14.40 -14.43 -8.67
C LYS A 214 14.74 -14.25 -7.19
N ARG A 215 15.98 -13.94 -6.86
CA ARG A 215 16.47 -13.75 -5.48
C ARG A 215 16.62 -12.29 -5.12
N CYS A 216 16.49 -11.39 -6.09
CA CYS A 216 16.54 -9.97 -5.83
C CYS A 216 15.34 -9.55 -5.01
N SER A 217 15.60 -9.04 -3.79
CA SER A 217 14.54 -8.53 -2.93
C SER A 217 14.00 -7.20 -3.45
N SER A 218 12.73 -6.91 -3.14
CA SER A 218 12.04 -5.72 -3.63
C SER A 218 12.76 -4.42 -3.26
N HIS A 219 13.27 -4.31 -2.03
CA HIS A 219 14.01 -3.11 -1.61
C HIS A 219 15.30 -2.90 -2.41
N ARG A 220 16.07 -3.97 -2.73
CA ARG A 220 17.27 -3.85 -3.57
C ARG A 220 16.93 -3.46 -5.00
N LEU A 221 15.87 -4.08 -5.55
CA LEU A 221 15.40 -3.72 -6.89
C LEU A 221 14.99 -2.23 -6.95
N LEU A 222 14.22 -1.76 -5.97
CA LEU A 222 13.79 -0.36 -5.89
C LEU A 222 14.98 0.58 -5.69
N ALA A 223 15.97 0.22 -4.86
CA ALA A 223 17.20 1.00 -4.69
C ALA A 223 17.97 1.14 -6.02
N MET A 224 18.17 0.02 -6.75
CA MET A 224 18.85 0.06 -8.05
C MET A 224 18.07 0.88 -9.09
N ARG A 225 16.73 0.75 -9.12
CA ARG A 225 15.89 1.53 -10.04
C ARG A 225 15.85 3.01 -9.70
N ARG A 226 15.91 3.39 -8.44
CA ARG A 226 16.10 4.78 -8.01
C ARG A 226 17.44 5.31 -8.50
N GLY A 227 18.54 4.58 -8.28
CA GLY A 227 19.87 4.97 -8.77
C GLY A 227 19.94 5.08 -10.29
N GLU A 228 19.17 4.28 -11.04
CA GLU A 228 19.01 4.38 -12.50
C GLU A 228 18.22 5.64 -12.89
N SER A 229 17.14 5.96 -12.19
CA SER A 229 16.34 7.18 -12.40
C SER A 229 17.16 8.44 -12.12
N ASP A 230 18.00 8.42 -11.08
CA ASP A 230 18.95 9.51 -10.75
C ASP A 230 20.11 9.58 -11.77
N GLY A 231 20.18 8.61 -12.72
CA GLY A 231 21.20 8.51 -13.75
C GLY A 231 22.59 8.18 -13.20
N ILE A 232 22.69 7.61 -12.00
CA ILE A 232 23.92 7.18 -11.34
C ILE A 232 24.25 5.74 -11.69
N LEU A 233 23.24 4.87 -11.73
CA LEU A 233 23.37 3.47 -12.07
C LEU A 233 22.88 3.18 -13.48
N ARG A 234 23.37 2.10 -14.07
CA ARG A 234 22.80 1.46 -15.24
C ARG A 234 22.37 0.07 -14.83
N VAL A 235 21.06 -0.22 -14.92
CA VAL A 235 20.47 -1.50 -14.54
C VAL A 235 20.05 -2.27 -15.78
N SER A 236 20.43 -3.54 -15.88
CA SER A 236 20.06 -4.44 -16.97
C SER A 236 19.66 -5.81 -16.44
N ILE A 237 18.79 -6.48 -17.19
CA ILE A 237 18.39 -7.85 -16.90
C ILE A 237 18.88 -8.71 -18.07
N THR A 238 19.80 -9.60 -17.79
CA THR A 238 20.48 -10.40 -18.83
C THR A 238 20.24 -11.89 -18.63
N ILE A 239 20.40 -12.65 -19.72
CA ILE A 239 20.36 -14.10 -19.73
C ILE A 239 21.54 -14.63 -20.56
N ASP A 240 21.68 -15.94 -20.63
CA ASP A 240 22.60 -16.61 -21.53
C ASP A 240 22.08 -16.52 -22.97
N ASP A 241 22.62 -15.55 -23.72
CA ASP A 241 22.22 -15.24 -25.10
C ASP A 241 22.49 -16.42 -26.03
N GLU A 242 23.67 -17.08 -25.92
CA GLU A 242 24.05 -18.19 -26.79
C GLU A 242 23.07 -19.35 -26.68
N ARG A 243 22.72 -19.71 -25.45
CA ARG A 243 21.73 -20.77 -25.18
C ARG A 243 20.33 -20.43 -25.73
N CYS A 244 19.97 -19.16 -25.76
CA CYS A 244 18.69 -18.75 -26.32
C CYS A 244 18.71 -18.82 -27.85
N VAL A 245 19.77 -18.33 -28.49
CA VAL A 245 19.94 -18.41 -29.93
C VAL A 245 19.96 -19.87 -30.40
N ASP A 246 20.73 -20.75 -29.75
CA ASP A 246 20.76 -22.18 -30.04
C ASP A 246 19.38 -22.85 -29.98
N ARG A 247 18.52 -22.42 -29.04
CA ARG A 247 17.14 -22.93 -28.95
C ARG A 247 16.27 -22.41 -30.09
N LEU A 248 16.41 -21.14 -30.49
CA LEU A 248 15.67 -20.56 -31.59
C LEU A 248 16.12 -21.19 -32.93
N ASP A 249 17.41 -21.40 -33.13
CA ASP A 249 17.96 -22.04 -34.31
C ASP A 249 17.36 -23.44 -34.55
N ARG A 250 17.11 -24.22 -33.52
CA ARG A 250 16.43 -25.53 -33.64
C ARG A 250 15.03 -25.46 -34.22
N PHE A 251 14.35 -24.32 -34.13
CA PHE A 251 13.03 -24.12 -34.74
C PHE A 251 13.12 -23.68 -36.21
N TYR A 252 14.12 -22.86 -36.53
CA TYR A 252 14.19 -22.20 -37.84
C TYR A 252 15.19 -22.84 -38.80
N MET A 253 16.29 -23.37 -38.31
CA MET A 253 17.30 -24.01 -39.14
C MET A 253 16.93 -25.47 -39.43
N LYS A 254 16.81 -25.80 -40.74
CA LYS A 254 16.45 -27.14 -41.23
C LYS A 254 17.65 -27.96 -41.73
N GLY A 255 18.84 -27.41 -41.67
CA GLY A 255 20.07 -28.02 -42.18
C GLY A 255 21.29 -27.14 -42.04
N TYR A 256 22.33 -27.44 -42.81
CA TYR A 256 23.62 -26.72 -42.79
C TYR A 256 23.98 -26.02 -44.10
N GLY A 257 23.02 -25.91 -45.00
CA GLY A 257 23.22 -25.29 -46.32
C GLY A 257 23.37 -23.76 -46.24
N PRO A 258 23.66 -23.09 -47.37
CA PRO A 258 23.81 -21.63 -47.41
C PRO A 258 22.57 -20.88 -46.95
N CYS A 259 21.38 -21.33 -47.33
CA CYS A 259 20.13 -20.73 -46.85
C CYS A 259 19.96 -20.87 -45.33
N SER A 260 20.31 -22.06 -44.78
CA SER A 260 20.21 -22.26 -43.33
C SER A 260 21.10 -21.30 -42.55
N ARG A 261 22.31 -21.01 -43.04
CA ARG A 261 23.22 -20.03 -42.46
C ARG A 261 22.62 -18.61 -42.51
N LEU A 262 22.09 -18.19 -43.67
CA LEU A 262 21.44 -16.88 -43.80
C LEU A 262 20.21 -16.74 -42.88
N VAL A 263 19.44 -17.82 -42.67
CA VAL A 263 18.33 -17.87 -41.74
C VAL A 263 18.83 -17.79 -40.29
N GLY A 264 19.90 -18.52 -39.91
CA GLY A 264 20.50 -18.43 -38.58
C GLY A 264 20.99 -17.01 -38.27
N GLU A 265 21.67 -16.34 -39.21
CA GLU A 265 22.06 -14.93 -39.08
C GLU A 265 20.86 -13.99 -38.86
N ALA A 266 19.74 -14.24 -39.57
CA ALA A 266 18.51 -13.48 -39.40
C ALA A 266 17.83 -13.76 -38.05
N VAL A 267 17.87 -14.99 -37.54
CA VAL A 267 17.38 -15.39 -36.23
C VAL A 267 18.19 -14.70 -35.13
N GLU A 268 19.51 -14.71 -35.25
CA GLU A 268 20.42 -14.04 -34.29
C GLU A 268 20.18 -12.52 -34.29
N ASP A 269 20.05 -11.86 -35.44
CA ASP A 269 19.71 -10.42 -35.54
C ASP A 269 18.34 -10.14 -34.94
N GLY A 270 17.33 -10.94 -35.26
CA GLY A 270 15.98 -10.85 -34.71
C GLY A 270 15.95 -10.99 -33.19
N TYR A 271 16.73 -11.94 -32.67
CA TYR A 271 16.89 -12.10 -31.22
C TYR A 271 17.57 -10.88 -30.59
N LYS A 272 18.77 -10.51 -31.04
CA LYS A 272 19.56 -9.45 -30.42
C LYS A 272 18.93 -8.07 -30.51
N ARG A 273 18.37 -7.75 -31.68
CA ARG A 273 17.86 -6.42 -31.97
C ARG A 273 16.39 -6.19 -31.62
N LEU A 274 15.56 -7.21 -31.67
CA LEU A 274 14.10 -7.07 -31.52
C LEU A 274 13.57 -7.86 -30.31
N LEU A 275 13.81 -9.15 -30.24
CA LEU A 275 13.16 -10.04 -29.30
C LEU A 275 13.69 -9.87 -27.89
N ARG A 276 15.02 -9.91 -27.71
CA ARG A 276 15.67 -9.76 -26.40
C ARG A 276 15.33 -8.42 -25.73
N PRO A 277 15.45 -7.24 -26.37
CA PRO A 277 15.11 -5.97 -25.73
C PRO A 277 13.63 -5.87 -25.36
N SER A 278 12.74 -6.47 -26.17
CA SER A 278 11.31 -6.53 -25.89
C SER A 278 11.02 -7.35 -24.64
N ILE A 279 11.59 -8.56 -24.51
CA ILE A 279 11.38 -9.44 -23.36
C ILE A 279 12.13 -8.91 -22.12
N GLU A 280 13.31 -8.31 -22.27
CA GLU A 280 14.01 -7.65 -21.17
C GLU A 280 13.13 -6.54 -20.55
N THR A 281 12.50 -5.70 -21.38
CA THR A 281 11.56 -4.66 -20.93
C THR A 281 10.33 -5.26 -20.23
N GLU A 282 9.80 -6.37 -20.72
CA GLU A 282 8.69 -7.11 -20.11
C GLU A 282 9.08 -7.57 -18.68
N PHE A 283 10.23 -8.21 -18.51
CA PHE A 283 10.72 -8.67 -17.21
C PHE A 283 11.14 -7.53 -16.29
N ALA A 284 11.65 -6.43 -16.82
CA ALA A 284 11.93 -5.22 -16.06
C ALA A 284 10.65 -4.62 -15.47
N SER A 285 9.60 -4.54 -16.29
CA SER A 285 8.28 -4.04 -15.86
C SER A 285 7.62 -4.99 -14.85
N GLU A 286 7.61 -6.31 -15.12
CA GLU A 286 7.04 -7.31 -14.23
C GLU A 286 7.73 -7.34 -12.86
N SER A 287 9.06 -7.32 -12.85
CA SER A 287 9.83 -7.30 -11.61
C SER A 287 9.61 -6.02 -10.81
N LYS A 288 9.54 -4.86 -11.49
CA LYS A 288 9.23 -3.57 -10.85
C LYS A 288 7.83 -3.56 -10.25
N GLN A 289 6.82 -4.00 -10.99
CA GLN A 289 5.45 -4.10 -10.51
C GLN A 289 5.35 -4.99 -9.26
N LYS A 290 6.01 -6.15 -9.28
CA LYS A 290 6.06 -7.04 -8.12
C LYS A 290 6.73 -6.38 -6.91
N ALA A 291 7.81 -5.64 -7.13
CA ALA A 291 8.50 -4.91 -6.06
C ALA A 291 7.63 -3.78 -5.50
N ASP A 292 6.90 -3.06 -6.37
CA ASP A 292 5.94 -2.04 -5.96
C ASP A 292 4.82 -2.61 -5.10
N ASP A 293 4.23 -3.73 -5.52
CA ASP A 293 3.15 -4.39 -4.78
C ASP A 293 3.59 -4.81 -3.39
N GLU A 294 4.81 -5.31 -3.29
CA GLU A 294 5.40 -5.73 -2.04
C GLU A 294 5.70 -4.56 -1.11
N ALA A 295 6.25 -3.46 -1.64
CA ALA A 295 6.52 -2.25 -0.88
C ALA A 295 5.22 -1.55 -0.44
N ILE A 296 4.24 -1.42 -1.34
CA ILE A 296 2.94 -0.81 -1.03
C ILE A 296 2.23 -1.59 0.09
N ARG A 297 2.32 -2.93 0.11
CA ARG A 297 1.75 -3.72 1.19
C ARG A 297 2.36 -3.36 2.54
N VAL A 298 3.69 -3.25 2.62
CA VAL A 298 4.36 -2.84 3.86
C VAL A 298 3.92 -1.43 4.30
N PHE A 299 3.79 -0.49 3.34
CA PHE A 299 3.34 0.87 3.65
C PHE A 299 1.89 0.90 4.15
N VAL A 300 1.02 0.08 3.57
CA VAL A 300 -0.37 -0.12 4.01
C VAL A 300 -0.40 -0.63 5.45
N ASP A 301 0.38 -1.68 5.75
CA ASP A 301 0.45 -2.27 7.08
C ASP A 301 0.95 -1.24 8.11
N ASN A 302 1.97 -0.45 7.77
CA ASN A 302 2.49 0.62 8.63
C ASN A 302 1.45 1.73 8.88
N VAL A 303 0.75 2.21 7.84
CA VAL A 303 -0.31 3.21 8.00
C VAL A 303 -1.46 2.67 8.85
N GLN A 304 -1.87 1.43 8.62
CA GLN A 304 -2.91 0.80 9.42
C GLN A 304 -2.55 0.78 10.92
N GLN A 305 -1.33 0.41 11.25
CA GLN A 305 -0.85 0.39 12.63
C GLN A 305 -0.84 1.79 13.26
N LEU A 306 -0.41 2.82 12.52
CA LEU A 306 -0.47 4.20 12.98
C LEU A 306 -1.90 4.70 13.24
N LEU A 307 -2.82 4.39 12.31
CA LEU A 307 -4.21 4.80 12.44
C LEU A 307 -4.95 4.08 13.57
N LEU A 308 -4.59 2.82 13.82
CA LEU A 308 -5.18 1.99 14.87
C LEU A 308 -4.37 2.03 16.19
N ALA A 309 -3.39 2.93 16.31
CA ALA A 309 -2.67 3.10 17.57
C ALA A 309 -3.63 3.52 18.70
N ALA A 310 -3.29 3.10 19.91
CA ALA A 310 -4.11 3.28 21.10
C ALA A 310 -4.37 4.78 21.40
N PRO A 311 -5.63 5.23 21.52
CA PRO A 311 -5.95 6.60 21.88
C PRO A 311 -5.89 6.79 23.41
N LEU A 312 -5.42 7.95 23.85
CA LEU A 312 -5.53 8.37 25.25
C LEU A 312 -6.97 8.73 25.65
N GLY A 313 -7.76 9.18 24.67
CA GLY A 313 -9.14 9.62 24.86
C GLY A 313 -9.28 11.09 25.26
N GLU A 314 -10.43 11.41 25.87
CA GLU A 314 -10.83 12.77 26.23
C GLU A 314 -10.13 13.24 27.51
N LYS A 315 -8.82 13.61 27.41
CA LYS A 315 -8.01 14.19 28.49
C LYS A 315 -7.46 15.55 28.09
N ARG A 316 -7.09 16.35 29.09
CA ARG A 316 -6.38 17.61 28.88
C ARG A 316 -4.91 17.32 28.60
N VAL A 317 -4.43 17.70 27.42
CA VAL A 317 -3.11 17.33 26.92
C VAL A 317 -2.26 18.54 26.67
N MET A 318 -1.00 18.49 27.12
CA MET A 318 0.05 19.40 26.68
C MET A 318 0.79 18.78 25.49
N GLY A 319 0.77 19.43 24.34
CA GLY A 319 1.54 19.03 23.15
C GLY A 319 2.86 19.80 23.09
N ILE A 320 3.96 19.09 22.86
CA ILE A 320 5.29 19.69 22.73
C ILE A 320 5.89 19.26 21.39
N ASP A 321 6.22 20.26 20.55
CA ASP A 321 7.03 20.11 19.34
C ASP A 321 8.48 20.48 19.70
N PRO A 322 9.40 19.50 19.83
CA PRO A 322 10.75 19.72 20.31
C PRO A 322 11.63 20.48 19.31
N GLY A 323 12.57 21.30 19.79
CA GLY A 323 13.51 21.96 18.91
C GLY A 323 14.64 22.67 19.65
N PHE A 324 15.88 22.57 19.13
CA PHE A 324 17.05 23.21 19.73
C PHE A 324 17.11 24.72 19.43
N ARG A 325 17.07 25.11 18.16
CA ARG A 325 17.31 26.49 17.74
C ARG A 325 16.09 27.38 17.94
N THR A 326 14.93 26.89 17.58
CA THR A 326 13.66 27.64 17.62
C THR A 326 12.95 27.52 18.96
N GLY A 327 13.52 26.74 19.89
CA GLY A 327 12.88 26.33 21.15
C GLY A 327 11.79 25.28 20.95
N CYS A 328 11.34 24.70 22.05
CA CYS A 328 10.20 23.76 22.07
C CYS A 328 8.90 24.56 22.03
N LYS A 329 7.99 24.21 21.11
CA LYS A 329 6.65 24.83 21.04
C LYS A 329 5.72 24.01 21.91
N VAL A 330 5.12 24.67 22.91
CA VAL A 330 4.22 24.06 23.87
C VAL A 330 2.82 24.57 23.64
N VAL A 331 1.85 23.67 23.63
CA VAL A 331 0.42 23.98 23.55
C VAL A 331 -0.33 23.27 24.66
N CYS A 332 -1.34 23.91 25.23
CA CYS A 332 -2.28 23.30 26.18
C CYS A 332 -3.63 23.10 25.49
N LEU A 333 -4.12 21.87 25.50
CA LEU A 333 -5.39 21.47 24.88
C LEU A 333 -6.39 21.05 25.95
N ASP A 334 -7.68 21.38 25.70
CA ASP A 334 -8.77 20.82 26.50
C ASP A 334 -9.09 19.37 26.12
N ALA A 335 -10.03 18.74 26.81
CA ALA A 335 -10.44 17.36 26.58
C ALA A 335 -11.06 17.13 25.19
N GLN A 336 -11.43 18.15 24.45
CA GLN A 336 -11.94 18.12 23.08
C GLN A 336 -10.87 18.45 22.05
N GLY A 337 -9.62 18.74 22.49
CA GLY A 337 -8.50 19.12 21.63
C GLY A 337 -8.53 20.56 21.14
N ASN A 338 -9.28 21.46 21.79
CA ASN A 338 -9.25 22.88 21.51
C ASN A 338 -8.02 23.51 22.15
N LEU A 339 -7.40 24.47 21.46
CA LEU A 339 -6.24 25.20 21.95
C LEU A 339 -6.66 26.18 23.06
N LEU A 340 -6.08 26.03 24.25
CA LEU A 340 -6.29 26.92 25.40
C LEU A 340 -5.18 27.94 25.54
N HIS A 341 -3.92 27.52 25.30
CA HIS A 341 -2.73 28.35 25.44
C HIS A 341 -1.58 27.79 24.60
N HIS A 342 -0.66 28.65 24.19
CA HIS A 342 0.60 28.23 23.58
C HIS A 342 1.75 29.12 24.00
N GLU A 343 2.97 28.55 24.07
CA GLU A 343 4.19 29.24 24.41
C GLU A 343 5.42 28.56 23.79
N ALA A 344 6.50 29.28 23.60
CA ALA A 344 7.81 28.74 23.23
C ALA A 344 8.74 28.74 24.43
N ILE A 345 9.29 27.58 24.79
CA ILE A 345 10.26 27.42 25.86
C ILE A 345 11.63 27.00 25.30
N PHE A 346 12.70 27.33 26.05
CA PHE A 346 14.09 27.11 25.59
C PHE A 346 14.89 26.31 26.64
N PRO A 347 14.54 25.03 26.93
CA PRO A 347 15.22 24.24 27.94
C PRO A 347 16.59 23.73 27.53
N HIS A 348 16.91 23.77 26.20
CA HIS A 348 18.11 23.17 25.60
C HIS A 348 19.12 24.20 25.07
N PRO A 349 20.41 23.82 24.89
CA PRO A 349 21.36 24.64 24.16
C PRO A 349 20.88 24.94 22.71
N PRO A 350 21.24 26.08 22.10
CA PRO A 350 22.24 27.06 22.56
C PRO A 350 21.67 28.09 23.57
N VAL A 351 20.36 28.24 23.71
CA VAL A 351 19.74 29.26 24.58
C VAL A 351 19.80 28.84 26.06
N ASN A 352 19.42 27.62 26.38
CA ASN A 352 19.51 26.95 27.67
C ASN A 352 18.89 27.72 28.86
N HIS A 353 17.65 28.19 28.71
CA HIS A 353 16.90 28.85 29.78
C HIS A 353 16.09 27.79 30.61
N ARG A 354 16.77 26.72 31.07
CA ARG A 354 16.13 25.57 31.69
C ARG A 354 15.27 25.91 32.90
N MET A 355 15.78 26.76 33.83
CA MET A 355 15.01 27.14 35.02
C MET A 355 13.74 27.94 34.68
N GLN A 356 13.78 28.83 33.70
CA GLN A 356 12.60 29.54 33.25
C GLN A 356 11.59 28.60 32.62
N ALA A 357 12.06 27.72 31.74
CA ALA A 357 11.22 26.70 31.12
C ALA A 357 10.54 25.78 32.16
N THR A 358 11.26 25.39 33.24
CA THR A 358 10.70 24.63 34.37
C THR A 358 9.49 25.34 34.96
N VAL A 359 9.66 26.59 35.38
CA VAL A 359 8.59 27.38 36.02
C VAL A 359 7.38 27.52 35.10
N HIS A 360 7.61 27.77 33.80
CA HIS A 360 6.53 27.96 32.83
C HIS A 360 5.76 26.66 32.60
N VAL A 361 6.44 25.50 32.45
CA VAL A 361 5.76 24.21 32.23
C VAL A 361 4.97 23.80 33.47
N GLU A 362 5.58 23.89 34.67
CA GLU A 362 4.88 23.56 35.93
C GLU A 362 3.65 24.46 36.13
N GLN A 363 3.75 25.76 35.82
CA GLN A 363 2.62 26.68 35.89
C GLN A 363 1.52 26.35 34.90
N MET A 364 1.87 26.05 33.62
CA MET A 364 0.90 25.66 32.59
C MET A 364 0.18 24.35 32.94
N VAL A 365 0.91 23.35 33.46
CA VAL A 365 0.31 22.06 33.91
C VAL A 365 -0.73 22.31 35.00
N LYS A 366 -0.44 23.17 35.95
CA LYS A 366 -1.34 23.53 37.05
C LYS A 366 -2.54 24.34 36.55
N ASP A 367 -2.32 25.44 35.81
CA ASP A 367 -3.36 26.39 35.38
C ASP A 367 -4.38 25.74 34.43
N TYR A 368 -3.92 24.87 33.53
CA TYR A 368 -4.77 24.21 32.54
C TYR A 368 -5.16 22.80 32.97
N HIS A 369 -4.78 22.33 34.16
CA HIS A 369 -5.07 21.00 34.69
C HIS A 369 -4.70 19.89 33.71
N ILE A 370 -3.45 19.90 33.20
CA ILE A 370 -2.95 18.96 32.21
C ILE A 370 -2.80 17.58 32.85
N GLU A 371 -3.39 16.57 32.22
CA GLU A 371 -3.36 15.16 32.66
C GLU A 371 -2.29 14.34 31.94
N ALA A 372 -1.89 14.77 30.73
CA ALA A 372 -0.87 14.08 29.94
C ALA A 372 -0.06 15.05 29.09
N ILE A 373 1.19 14.68 28.81
CA ILE A 373 2.12 15.42 27.94
C ILE A 373 2.48 14.56 26.73
N ALA A 374 2.28 15.10 25.52
CA ALA A 374 2.66 14.50 24.26
C ALA A 374 3.92 15.20 23.72
N ILE A 375 5.00 14.47 23.54
CA ILE A 375 6.27 14.99 22.99
C ILE A 375 6.46 14.40 21.61
N GLY A 376 6.67 15.25 20.59
CA GLY A 376 6.99 14.78 19.24
C GLY A 376 8.31 13.99 19.20
N ASN A 377 8.40 12.97 18.36
CA ASN A 377 9.57 12.09 18.28
C ASN A 377 10.69 12.60 17.36
N GLY A 378 10.66 13.87 16.96
CA GLY A 378 11.68 14.48 16.10
C GLY A 378 12.92 14.95 16.85
N THR A 379 13.59 15.95 16.24
CA THR A 379 14.83 16.54 16.78
C THR A 379 14.62 17.07 18.21
N ALA A 380 15.53 16.77 19.14
CA ALA A 380 15.47 17.12 20.56
C ALA A 380 14.33 16.45 21.37
N SER A 381 13.68 15.43 20.85
CA SER A 381 12.62 14.69 21.54
C SER A 381 13.10 14.12 22.88
N ARG A 382 14.26 13.53 22.89
CA ARG A 382 14.84 12.87 24.05
C ARG A 382 15.21 13.87 25.13
N GLU A 383 15.96 14.91 24.77
CA GLU A 383 16.35 15.96 25.71
C GLU A 383 15.11 16.64 26.33
N THR A 384 14.05 16.76 25.51
CA THR A 384 12.76 17.27 25.98
C THR A 384 12.07 16.30 26.93
N SER A 385 12.10 15.00 26.64
CA SER A 385 11.57 13.96 27.53
C SER A 385 12.32 13.91 28.87
N ASP A 386 13.66 13.99 28.84
CA ASP A 386 14.48 14.06 30.05
C ASP A 386 14.20 15.34 30.84
N PHE A 387 14.03 16.48 30.13
CA PHE A 387 13.66 17.74 30.78
C PHE A 387 12.32 17.62 31.50
N ILE A 388 11.27 17.07 30.87
CA ILE A 388 9.94 16.91 31.45
C ILE A 388 9.96 15.92 32.63
N ARG A 389 10.75 14.86 32.57
CA ARG A 389 10.89 13.87 33.65
C ARG A 389 11.50 14.47 34.91
N ASP A 390 12.40 15.44 34.78
CA ASP A 390 13.03 16.13 35.90
C ASP A 390 12.11 17.14 36.60
N LEU A 391 10.92 17.46 36.06
CA LEU A 391 9.96 18.39 36.61
C LEU A 391 9.10 17.75 37.73
N HIS A 392 8.61 18.58 38.63
CA HIS A 392 7.76 18.16 39.75
C HIS A 392 6.37 18.78 39.62
N PHE A 393 5.39 17.94 39.31
CA PHE A 393 4.01 18.36 39.18
C PHE A 393 3.24 18.12 40.50
N ASP A 394 2.19 18.92 40.75
CA ASP A 394 1.34 18.81 41.94
C ASP A 394 0.36 17.62 41.90
N HIS A 395 0.24 16.96 40.73
CA HIS A 395 -0.54 15.75 40.48
C HIS A 395 0.18 14.84 39.49
N GLN A 396 -0.33 13.63 39.34
CA GLN A 396 0.24 12.67 38.38
C GLN A 396 -0.04 13.11 36.95
N VAL A 397 1.01 13.31 36.13
CA VAL A 397 0.96 13.66 34.72
C VAL A 397 1.68 12.56 33.93
N GLN A 398 0.98 11.95 33.00
CA GLN A 398 1.54 10.92 32.13
C GLN A 398 2.32 11.55 30.98
N THR A 399 3.46 10.99 30.59
CA THR A 399 4.27 11.52 29.50
C THR A 399 4.44 10.47 28.39
N PHE A 400 4.19 10.89 27.14
CA PHE A 400 4.24 10.02 25.95
C PHE A 400 5.05 10.65 24.84
N VAL A 401 5.83 9.82 24.15
CA VAL A 401 6.46 10.20 22.87
C VAL A 401 5.50 9.83 21.75
N VAL A 402 5.22 10.78 20.86
CA VAL A 402 4.22 10.66 19.79
C VAL A 402 4.89 10.90 18.44
N SER A 403 4.56 10.08 17.43
CA SER A 403 5.05 10.31 16.08
C SER A 403 4.60 11.66 15.52
N GLU A 404 5.55 12.44 15.01
CA GLU A 404 5.28 13.72 14.33
C GLU A 404 5.16 13.59 12.80
N ASP A 405 5.20 12.37 12.26
CA ASP A 405 5.12 12.11 10.82
C ASP A 405 3.92 12.80 10.17
N GLY A 406 4.17 13.64 9.17
CA GLY A 406 3.13 14.44 8.51
C GLY A 406 2.57 15.61 9.33
N ALA A 407 3.03 15.90 10.55
CA ALA A 407 2.58 17.06 11.33
C ALA A 407 2.92 18.39 10.62
N SER A 408 4.08 18.46 9.98
CA SER A 408 4.48 19.59 9.15
C SER A 408 3.57 19.78 7.92
N VAL A 409 3.10 18.70 7.32
CA VAL A 409 2.14 18.75 6.21
C VAL A 409 0.78 19.25 6.68
N TYR A 410 0.29 18.72 7.83
CA TYR A 410 -0.93 19.22 8.44
C TYR A 410 -0.84 20.73 8.75
N SER A 411 0.20 21.15 9.44
CA SER A 411 0.36 22.55 9.89
C SER A 411 0.35 23.57 8.73
N ALA A 412 0.86 23.19 7.55
CA ALA A 412 0.83 23.99 6.33
C ALA A 412 -0.46 23.83 5.52
N SER A 413 -1.33 22.90 5.86
CA SER A 413 -2.54 22.56 5.10
C SER A 413 -3.61 23.66 5.16
N LYS A 414 -4.56 23.59 4.21
CA LYS A 414 -5.76 24.44 4.25
C LYS A 414 -6.61 24.14 5.50
N THR A 415 -6.74 22.87 5.87
CA THR A 415 -7.48 22.43 7.05
C THR A 415 -6.95 23.06 8.33
N ALA A 416 -5.63 23.03 8.53
CA ALA A 416 -5.03 23.64 9.72
C ALA A 416 -5.21 25.16 9.78
N ARG A 417 -5.16 25.83 8.61
CA ARG A 417 -5.45 27.27 8.52
C ARG A 417 -6.93 27.61 8.81
N GLU A 418 -7.85 26.74 8.44
CA GLU A 418 -9.27 26.91 8.76
C GLU A 418 -9.56 26.62 10.24
N GLU A 419 -8.87 25.64 10.86
CA GLU A 419 -9.03 25.31 12.27
C GLU A 419 -8.37 26.37 13.20
N PHE A 420 -7.22 26.91 12.78
CA PHE A 420 -6.43 27.85 13.56
C PHE A 420 -5.95 29.01 12.68
N PRO A 421 -6.84 29.94 12.28
CA PRO A 421 -6.51 31.01 11.34
C PRO A 421 -5.46 31.99 11.89
N ASP A 422 -5.48 32.23 13.21
CA ASP A 422 -4.65 33.22 13.89
C ASP A 422 -3.29 32.64 14.37
N GLU A 423 -3.10 31.31 14.26
CA GLU A 423 -1.89 30.65 14.75
C GLU A 423 -0.87 30.42 13.65
N ASP A 424 0.41 30.37 14.01
CA ASP A 424 1.47 30.06 13.07
C ASP A 424 1.62 28.53 12.80
N VAL A 425 2.48 28.18 11.85
CA VAL A 425 2.72 26.80 11.41
C VAL A 425 3.25 25.93 12.55
N THR A 426 4.06 26.49 13.45
CA THR A 426 4.71 25.73 14.52
C THR A 426 3.72 25.40 15.64
N VAL A 427 2.84 26.35 15.99
CA VAL A 427 1.75 26.12 16.95
C VAL A 427 0.79 25.06 16.44
N ARG A 428 0.39 25.12 15.15
CA ARG A 428 -0.46 24.11 14.53
C ARG A 428 0.19 22.71 14.54
N GLY A 429 1.52 22.64 14.37
CA GLY A 429 2.29 21.39 14.50
C GLY A 429 2.20 20.80 15.91
N ALA A 430 2.45 21.59 16.93
CA ALA A 430 2.35 21.16 18.33
C ALA A 430 0.92 20.75 18.72
N VAL A 431 -0.12 21.45 18.20
CA VAL A 431 -1.53 21.03 18.38
C VAL A 431 -1.77 19.65 17.77
N SER A 432 -1.26 19.40 16.57
CA SER A 432 -1.39 18.08 15.94
C SER A 432 -0.73 16.97 16.75
N ILE A 433 0.45 17.22 17.31
CA ILE A 433 1.14 16.26 18.20
C ILE A 433 0.27 15.94 19.43
N GLY A 434 -0.28 16.95 20.10
CA GLY A 434 -1.17 16.73 21.24
C GLY A 434 -2.44 15.95 20.88
N ARG A 435 -3.10 16.32 19.77
CA ARG A 435 -4.31 15.65 19.29
C ARG A 435 -4.08 14.19 18.84
N ARG A 436 -2.90 13.87 18.32
CA ARG A 436 -2.54 12.48 17.98
C ARG A 436 -2.46 11.59 19.21
N LEU A 437 -2.04 12.12 20.36
CA LEU A 437 -2.10 11.38 21.60
C LEU A 437 -3.55 11.11 22.03
N MET A 438 -4.43 12.09 21.83
CA MET A 438 -5.86 11.97 22.17
C MET A 438 -6.56 10.94 21.27
N ASP A 439 -6.42 11.06 19.96
CA ASP A 439 -6.94 10.10 18.96
C ASP A 439 -6.12 10.16 17.64
N PRO A 440 -5.21 9.20 17.42
CA PRO A 440 -4.38 9.15 16.22
C PRO A 440 -5.21 9.11 14.93
N LEU A 441 -6.28 8.30 14.89
CA LEU A 441 -7.14 8.15 13.72
C LEU A 441 -7.81 9.47 13.35
N ALA A 442 -8.44 10.13 14.33
CA ALA A 442 -9.17 11.38 14.12
C ALA A 442 -8.27 12.52 13.59
N GLU A 443 -7.00 12.53 13.98
CA GLU A 443 -6.04 13.54 13.54
C GLU A 443 -5.39 13.20 12.20
N LEU A 444 -4.92 11.97 12.01
CA LEU A 444 -4.19 11.55 10.81
C LEU A 444 -5.05 11.56 9.54
N VAL A 445 -6.37 11.35 9.64
CA VAL A 445 -7.28 11.44 8.48
C VAL A 445 -7.42 12.84 7.89
N LYS A 446 -6.90 13.87 8.55
CA LYS A 446 -6.92 15.26 8.07
C LYS A 446 -5.88 15.55 6.98
N ILE A 447 -4.89 14.67 6.82
CA ILE A 447 -3.83 14.78 5.81
C ILE A 447 -3.95 13.69 4.78
N ASP A 448 -3.35 13.91 3.60
CA ASP A 448 -3.24 12.84 2.59
C ASP A 448 -2.39 11.70 3.17
N PRO A 449 -2.88 10.44 3.17
CA PRO A 449 -2.14 9.30 3.71
C PRO A 449 -0.74 9.12 3.10
N LYS A 450 -0.55 9.56 1.85
CA LYS A 450 0.78 9.60 1.20
C LYS A 450 1.77 10.57 1.86
N SER A 451 1.29 11.51 2.66
CA SER A 451 2.13 12.46 3.38
C SER A 451 2.61 11.93 4.73
N ILE A 452 2.13 10.76 5.13
CA ILE A 452 2.63 10.04 6.30
C ILE A 452 3.89 9.28 5.85
N GLY A 453 5.02 9.53 6.50
CA GLY A 453 6.32 8.94 6.16
C GLY A 453 6.45 7.50 6.66
N VAL A 454 5.88 6.53 5.96
CA VAL A 454 5.83 5.13 6.40
C VAL A 454 6.75 4.17 5.65
N GLY A 455 7.63 4.69 4.76
CA GLY A 455 8.55 3.82 4.05
C GLY A 455 9.59 4.51 3.19
N GLN A 456 10.80 3.95 3.15
CA GLN A 456 11.97 4.50 2.47
C GLN A 456 11.78 4.68 0.96
N TYR A 457 11.00 3.81 0.31
CA TYR A 457 10.79 3.81 -1.15
C TYR A 457 9.40 4.29 -1.56
N GLN A 458 8.70 5.02 -0.69
CA GLN A 458 7.33 5.46 -0.91
C GLN A 458 7.16 6.29 -2.20
N HIS A 459 8.17 7.06 -2.59
CA HIS A 459 8.16 7.89 -3.79
C HIS A 459 8.57 7.16 -5.07
N ASP A 460 9.10 5.93 -4.96
CA ASP A 460 9.62 5.15 -6.10
C ASP A 460 8.63 4.13 -6.66
N VAL A 461 7.56 3.84 -5.91
CA VAL A 461 6.51 2.91 -6.33
C VAL A 461 5.45 3.60 -7.20
N ASP A 462 4.56 2.81 -7.82
CA ASP A 462 3.39 3.35 -8.53
C ASP A 462 2.52 4.21 -7.61
N GLN A 463 2.53 5.52 -7.87
CA GLN A 463 1.86 6.53 -7.04
C GLN A 463 0.33 6.43 -7.07
N SER A 464 -0.25 5.96 -8.17
CA SER A 464 -1.69 5.79 -8.31
C SER A 464 -2.17 4.59 -7.50
N LYS A 465 -1.42 3.49 -7.59
CA LYS A 465 -1.68 2.28 -6.83
C LYS A 465 -1.47 2.49 -5.33
N LEU A 466 -0.38 3.18 -4.96
CA LEU A 466 -0.11 3.56 -3.56
C LEU A 466 -1.27 4.35 -2.98
N LYS A 467 -1.69 5.44 -3.67
CA LYS A 467 -2.80 6.28 -3.20
C LYS A 467 -4.06 5.46 -2.97
N ARG A 468 -4.46 4.65 -3.95
CA ARG A 468 -5.66 3.80 -3.86
C ARG A 468 -5.59 2.86 -2.65
N SER A 469 -4.45 2.20 -2.46
CA SER A 469 -4.26 1.26 -1.35
C SER A 469 -4.31 1.96 0.01
N LEU A 470 -3.69 3.13 0.14
CA LEU A 470 -3.70 3.91 1.37
C LEU A 470 -5.10 4.48 1.67
N ASP A 471 -5.82 5.00 0.68
CA ASP A 471 -7.19 5.50 0.85
C ASP A 471 -8.13 4.35 1.33
N GLN A 472 -8.00 3.14 0.76
CA GLN A 472 -8.73 1.96 1.20
C GLN A 472 -8.40 1.56 2.65
N THR A 473 -7.13 1.70 3.04
CA THR A 473 -6.69 1.42 4.41
C THR A 473 -7.30 2.39 5.42
N VAL A 474 -7.34 3.68 5.09
CA VAL A 474 -8.00 4.68 5.94
C VAL A 474 -9.49 4.38 6.06
N GLU A 475 -10.16 4.09 4.94
CA GLU A 475 -11.58 3.70 4.94
C GLU A 475 -11.82 2.47 5.83
N HIS A 476 -10.98 1.45 5.71
CA HIS A 476 -11.03 0.26 6.56
C HIS A 476 -10.92 0.61 8.05
N CYS A 477 -9.88 1.36 8.45
CA CYS A 477 -9.64 1.71 9.85
C CYS A 477 -10.79 2.53 10.45
N VAL A 478 -11.31 3.52 9.71
CA VAL A 478 -12.42 4.36 10.16
C VAL A 478 -13.69 3.53 10.39
N ASN A 479 -14.01 2.62 9.46
CA ASN A 479 -15.21 1.78 9.57
C ASN A 479 -15.03 0.64 10.60
N LEU A 480 -13.82 0.17 10.83
CA LEU A 480 -13.50 -0.81 11.87
C LEU A 480 -13.74 -0.24 13.28
N VAL A 481 -13.21 0.96 13.54
CA VAL A 481 -13.36 1.66 14.83
C VAL A 481 -14.80 2.14 15.04
N GLY A 482 -15.43 2.63 13.97
CA GLY A 482 -16.72 3.32 14.01
C GLY A 482 -16.56 4.78 14.46
N VAL A 483 -17.53 5.61 14.12
CA VAL A 483 -17.41 7.07 14.23
C VAL A 483 -18.54 7.66 15.03
N ASP A 484 -18.23 8.47 16.04
CA ASP A 484 -19.25 9.22 16.79
C ASP A 484 -19.80 10.37 15.91
N LEU A 485 -21.12 10.32 15.65
CA LEU A 485 -21.78 11.24 14.72
C LEU A 485 -21.77 12.69 15.23
N ASN A 486 -21.73 12.88 16.54
CA ASN A 486 -21.83 14.19 17.17
C ASN A 486 -20.48 14.88 17.35
N THR A 487 -19.38 14.15 17.43
CA THR A 487 -18.04 14.72 17.65
C THR A 487 -17.14 14.67 16.42
N ALA A 488 -17.39 13.77 15.48
CA ALA A 488 -16.53 13.55 14.34
C ALA A 488 -16.34 14.78 13.46
N SER A 489 -15.11 14.96 12.98
CA SER A 489 -14.77 15.97 11.98
C SER A 489 -15.32 15.59 10.60
N ARG A 490 -15.43 16.60 9.71
CA ARG A 490 -15.76 16.39 8.30
C ARG A 490 -14.82 15.37 7.65
N HIS A 491 -13.53 15.44 7.96
CA HIS A 491 -12.52 14.58 7.38
C HIS A 491 -12.74 13.12 7.78
N LEU A 492 -13.00 12.85 9.04
CA LEU A 492 -13.29 11.51 9.54
C LEU A 492 -14.57 10.94 8.91
N LEU A 493 -15.63 11.74 8.86
CA LEU A 493 -16.92 11.36 8.23
C LEU A 493 -16.79 11.02 6.75
N THR A 494 -15.84 11.64 6.03
CA THR A 494 -15.62 11.38 4.59
C THR A 494 -15.25 9.94 4.30
N TYR A 495 -14.58 9.26 5.23
CA TYR A 495 -14.16 7.86 5.10
C TYR A 495 -15.17 6.85 5.65
N VAL A 496 -16.29 7.31 6.18
CA VAL A 496 -17.37 6.40 6.58
C VAL A 496 -18.05 5.84 5.33
N SER A 497 -18.27 4.54 5.32
CA SER A 497 -18.92 3.80 4.24
C SER A 497 -20.17 4.53 3.72
N GLY A 498 -20.28 4.70 2.42
CA GLY A 498 -21.42 5.38 1.78
C GLY A 498 -21.50 6.89 1.95
N LEU A 499 -20.57 7.51 2.70
CA LEU A 499 -20.41 8.95 2.79
C LEU A 499 -19.26 9.40 1.87
N GLY A 500 -19.31 10.60 1.42
CA GLY A 500 -18.22 11.23 0.69
C GLY A 500 -18.07 12.66 1.20
N PRO A 501 -17.13 13.46 0.67
CA PRO A 501 -16.85 14.80 1.18
C PRO A 501 -18.10 15.70 1.29
N THR A 502 -19.01 15.60 0.33
CA THR A 502 -20.24 16.40 0.30
C THR A 502 -21.22 15.99 1.40
N LEU A 503 -21.45 14.69 1.59
CA LEU A 503 -22.37 14.21 2.62
C LEU A 503 -21.79 14.42 4.02
N ALA A 504 -20.48 14.23 4.19
CA ALA A 504 -19.77 14.53 5.42
C ALA A 504 -19.94 16.00 5.82
N GLN A 505 -19.79 16.94 4.87
CA GLN A 505 -20.04 18.35 5.12
C GLN A 505 -21.48 18.62 5.50
N ASN A 506 -22.46 18.06 4.77
CA ASN A 506 -23.88 18.23 5.05
C ASN A 506 -24.27 17.74 6.46
N ILE A 507 -23.65 16.64 6.93
CA ILE A 507 -23.85 16.14 8.30
C ILE A 507 -23.34 17.15 9.33
N VAL A 508 -22.15 17.70 9.12
CA VAL A 508 -21.56 18.72 10.01
C VAL A 508 -22.41 19.98 10.05
N ASP A 509 -22.88 20.44 8.91
CA ASP A 509 -23.72 21.66 8.79
C ASP A 509 -25.09 21.42 9.45
N TYR A 510 -25.71 20.27 9.19
CA TYR A 510 -26.97 19.89 9.85
C TYR A 510 -26.83 19.88 11.37
N ARG A 511 -25.73 19.31 11.90
CA ARG A 511 -25.44 19.27 13.34
C ARG A 511 -25.27 20.69 13.92
N LYS A 512 -24.64 21.62 13.20
CA LYS A 512 -24.51 23.00 13.63
C LYS A 512 -25.83 23.75 13.70
N GLU A 513 -26.74 23.47 12.77
CA GLU A 513 -28.05 24.16 12.65
C GLU A 513 -29.09 23.59 13.60
N HIS A 514 -29.10 22.25 13.80
CA HIS A 514 -30.20 21.55 14.50
C HIS A 514 -29.78 20.96 15.86
N GLY A 515 -28.50 21.08 16.21
CA GLY A 515 -27.94 20.48 17.41
C GLY A 515 -27.51 19.02 17.21
N ALA A 516 -27.14 18.36 18.32
CA ALA A 516 -26.66 17.00 18.29
C ALA A 516 -27.73 16.00 17.86
N PHE A 517 -27.35 15.00 17.06
CA PHE A 517 -28.22 13.89 16.68
C PHE A 517 -28.58 13.07 17.93
N THR A 518 -29.87 12.75 18.07
CA THR A 518 -30.39 11.90 19.15
C THR A 518 -30.72 10.48 18.69
N SER A 519 -30.78 10.25 17.38
CA SER A 519 -30.97 8.92 16.78
C SER A 519 -30.37 8.83 15.38
N ARG A 520 -29.96 7.62 14.96
CA ARG A 520 -29.50 7.36 13.58
C ARG A 520 -30.58 7.66 12.54
N ALA A 521 -31.87 7.55 12.91
CA ALA A 521 -32.97 7.86 12.00
C ALA A 521 -32.98 9.33 11.53
N GLU A 522 -32.44 10.25 12.32
CA GLU A 522 -32.35 11.67 11.98
C GLU A 522 -31.40 11.93 10.80
N LEU A 523 -30.45 11.05 10.51
CA LEU A 523 -29.61 11.12 9.31
C LEU A 523 -30.43 11.22 8.01
N LYS A 524 -31.62 10.63 7.97
CA LYS A 524 -32.52 10.73 6.80
C LYS A 524 -33.02 12.14 6.52
N ARG A 525 -32.84 13.09 7.45
CA ARG A 525 -33.17 14.50 7.29
C ARG A 525 -31.99 15.33 6.76
N VAL A 526 -30.81 14.77 6.74
CA VAL A 526 -29.60 15.45 6.22
C VAL A 526 -29.75 15.64 4.70
N PRO A 527 -29.55 16.86 4.18
CA PRO A 527 -29.65 17.13 2.75
C PRO A 527 -28.79 16.20 1.89
N ARG A 528 -29.37 15.66 0.81
CA ARG A 528 -28.74 14.73 -0.15
C ARG A 528 -28.35 13.35 0.41
N LEU A 529 -28.61 13.06 1.67
CA LEU A 529 -28.37 11.74 2.24
C LEU A 529 -29.56 10.83 1.90
N GLY A 530 -29.47 10.14 0.76
CA GLY A 530 -30.52 9.25 0.27
C GLY A 530 -30.54 7.89 0.98
N PRO A 531 -31.54 7.05 0.66
CA PRO A 531 -31.72 5.73 1.30
C PRO A 531 -30.49 4.82 1.18
N ALA A 532 -29.84 4.79 0.01
CA ALA A 532 -28.64 3.97 -0.22
C ALA A 532 -27.45 4.43 0.63
N ALA A 533 -27.22 5.74 0.76
CA ALA A 533 -26.16 6.27 1.62
C ALA A 533 -26.46 6.00 3.09
N TYR A 534 -27.71 6.16 3.51
CA TYR A 534 -28.15 5.82 4.88
C TYR A 534 -27.91 4.34 5.20
N GLU A 535 -28.31 3.44 4.30
CA GLU A 535 -28.10 2.00 4.46
C GLU A 535 -26.61 1.68 4.66
N GLN A 536 -25.74 2.29 3.88
CA GLN A 536 -24.31 2.00 3.95
C GLN A 536 -23.62 2.63 5.16
N CYS A 537 -24.00 3.82 5.62
CA CYS A 537 -23.28 4.52 6.69
C CYS A 537 -23.82 4.27 8.09
N ALA A 538 -25.12 3.97 8.25
CA ALA A 538 -25.77 3.99 9.55
C ALA A 538 -25.17 3.02 10.58
N GLY A 539 -24.70 1.85 10.14
CA GLY A 539 -24.07 0.86 11.04
C GLY A 539 -22.68 1.28 11.57
N PHE A 540 -22.00 2.20 10.89
CA PHE A 540 -20.67 2.67 11.25
C PHE A 540 -20.68 3.97 12.06
N LEU A 541 -21.83 4.67 12.08
CA LEU A 541 -22.03 5.90 12.84
C LEU A 541 -22.63 5.57 14.20
N ARG A 542 -22.12 6.15 15.26
CA ARG A 542 -22.52 5.91 16.64
C ARG A 542 -23.04 7.19 17.28
N ILE A 543 -23.97 7.05 18.21
CA ILE A 543 -24.53 8.15 19.01
C ILE A 543 -24.50 7.76 20.48
N ARG A 544 -23.60 8.38 21.24
CA ARG A 544 -23.52 8.18 22.68
C ARG A 544 -24.71 8.89 23.37
N GLY A 545 -25.39 8.20 24.26
CA GLY A 545 -26.53 8.76 24.99
C GLY A 545 -27.77 9.04 24.13
N GLY A 546 -27.88 8.41 22.95
CA GLY A 546 -29.03 8.52 22.06
C GLY A 546 -30.30 7.88 22.64
N LYS A 547 -31.46 8.15 21.99
CA LYS A 547 -32.77 7.61 22.37
C LYS A 547 -32.84 6.07 22.31
N ASN A 548 -32.18 5.48 21.32
CA ASN A 548 -32.09 4.04 21.17
C ASN A 548 -30.69 3.56 21.60
N PRO A 549 -30.55 2.69 22.61
CA PRO A 549 -29.25 2.18 23.04
C PRO A 549 -28.44 1.50 21.92
N LEU A 550 -29.11 0.92 20.91
CA LEU A 550 -28.48 0.28 19.75
C LEU A 550 -27.76 1.29 18.85
N ASP A 551 -28.09 2.58 18.93
CA ASP A 551 -27.41 3.63 18.15
C ASP A 551 -25.94 3.83 18.60
N ASN A 552 -25.57 3.34 19.78
CA ASN A 552 -24.19 3.31 20.26
C ASN A 552 -23.52 1.93 20.04
N SER A 553 -23.97 1.13 19.10
CA SER A 553 -23.40 -0.18 18.78
C SER A 553 -23.11 -0.30 17.29
N ALA A 554 -22.46 -1.37 16.86
CA ALA A 554 -22.31 -1.66 15.43
C ALA A 554 -23.47 -2.51 14.86
N VAL A 555 -24.54 -2.71 15.61
CA VAL A 555 -25.76 -3.34 15.07
C VAL A 555 -26.37 -2.43 14.02
N HIS A 556 -26.62 -2.99 12.84
CA HIS A 556 -27.23 -2.22 11.74
C HIS A 556 -28.71 -1.95 12.01
N PRO A 557 -29.26 -0.77 11.67
CA PRO A 557 -30.68 -0.45 11.88
C PRO A 557 -31.66 -1.45 11.28
N GLU A 558 -31.32 -2.14 10.21
CA GLU A 558 -32.12 -3.23 9.62
C GLU A 558 -32.38 -4.38 10.60
N SER A 559 -31.47 -4.59 11.56
CA SER A 559 -31.52 -5.69 12.51
C SER A 559 -32.12 -5.28 13.87
N TYR A 560 -32.52 -4.02 14.05
CA TYR A 560 -33.12 -3.56 15.33
C TYR A 560 -34.34 -4.36 15.72
N GLY A 561 -35.25 -4.65 14.77
CA GLY A 561 -36.42 -5.47 15.04
C GLY A 561 -36.13 -6.87 15.57
N ILE A 562 -34.98 -7.46 15.16
CA ILE A 562 -34.53 -8.77 15.66
C ILE A 562 -34.09 -8.64 17.14
N VAL A 563 -33.32 -7.60 17.46
CA VAL A 563 -32.88 -7.36 18.85
C VAL A 563 -34.06 -7.03 19.76
N GLU A 564 -35.03 -6.26 19.28
CA GLU A 564 -36.28 -5.99 19.98
C GLU A 564 -37.05 -7.27 20.26
N GLN A 565 -37.10 -8.20 19.30
CA GLN A 565 -37.73 -9.50 19.51
C GLN A 565 -36.97 -10.36 20.51
N MET A 566 -35.61 -10.38 20.44
CA MET A 566 -34.77 -11.05 21.44
C MET A 566 -35.03 -10.54 22.86
N ALA A 567 -35.11 -9.21 23.03
CA ALA A 567 -35.39 -8.61 24.31
C ALA A 567 -36.80 -9.00 24.86
N LYS A 568 -37.82 -8.99 23.98
CA LYS A 568 -39.18 -9.42 24.34
C LYS A 568 -39.21 -10.89 24.77
N ASP A 569 -38.56 -11.77 24.01
CA ASP A 569 -38.52 -13.22 24.30
C ASP A 569 -37.78 -13.52 25.60
N CYS A 570 -36.79 -12.70 25.98
CA CYS A 570 -36.10 -12.79 27.25
C CYS A 570 -36.86 -12.07 28.39
N GLY A 571 -37.96 -11.36 28.11
CA GLY A 571 -38.73 -10.61 29.11
C GLY A 571 -38.00 -9.40 29.67
N CYS A 572 -37.11 -8.76 28.90
CA CYS A 572 -36.28 -7.65 29.34
C CYS A 572 -36.27 -6.48 28.36
N THR A 573 -35.65 -5.37 28.76
CA THR A 573 -35.41 -4.23 27.83
C THR A 573 -34.15 -4.44 27.04
N ILE A 574 -33.97 -3.72 25.92
CA ILE A 574 -32.74 -3.74 25.12
C ILE A 574 -31.53 -3.34 26.00
N SER A 575 -31.67 -2.30 26.83
CA SER A 575 -30.61 -1.88 27.76
C SER A 575 -30.21 -2.99 28.76
N ALA A 576 -31.19 -3.71 29.30
CA ALA A 576 -30.93 -4.86 30.18
C ALA A 576 -30.24 -6.00 29.43
N LEU A 577 -30.65 -6.25 28.14
CA LEU A 577 -30.00 -7.25 27.29
C LEU A 577 -28.51 -6.91 27.01
N MET A 578 -28.20 -5.62 26.88
CA MET A 578 -26.80 -5.16 26.67
C MET A 578 -25.95 -5.20 27.94
N GLN A 579 -26.55 -5.05 29.13
CA GLN A 579 -25.82 -4.96 30.41
C GLN A 579 -25.70 -6.31 31.13
N ASP A 580 -26.64 -7.22 30.95
CA ASP A 580 -26.77 -8.46 31.72
C ASP A 580 -26.44 -9.69 30.85
N ASP A 581 -25.33 -10.37 31.20
CA ASP A 581 -24.89 -11.59 30.55
C ASP A 581 -25.87 -12.76 30.71
N GLU A 582 -26.55 -12.85 31.87
CA GLU A 582 -27.52 -13.91 32.13
C GLU A 582 -28.76 -13.80 31.21
N GLN A 583 -29.14 -12.59 30.82
CA GLN A 583 -30.23 -12.41 29.85
C GLN A 583 -29.75 -12.81 28.43
N ARG A 584 -28.52 -12.48 28.05
CA ARG A 584 -27.96 -12.87 26.73
C ARG A 584 -27.82 -14.37 26.59
N LYS A 585 -27.46 -15.09 27.65
CA LYS A 585 -27.38 -16.58 27.65
C LYS A 585 -28.69 -17.29 27.34
N LYS A 586 -29.83 -16.61 27.55
CA LYS A 586 -31.16 -17.17 27.24
C LYS A 586 -31.46 -17.16 25.73
N ILE A 587 -30.69 -16.40 24.94
CA ILE A 587 -30.94 -16.23 23.50
C ILE A 587 -30.54 -17.49 22.74
N VAL A 588 -31.50 -18.09 22.05
CA VAL A 588 -31.27 -19.20 21.13
C VAL A 588 -31.23 -18.67 19.71
N LEU A 589 -30.04 -18.36 19.20
CA LEU A 589 -29.82 -17.68 17.91
C LEU A 589 -30.56 -18.32 16.73
N LYS A 590 -30.70 -19.66 16.72
CA LYS A 590 -31.40 -20.41 15.65
C LYS A 590 -32.86 -19.97 15.45
N ASN A 591 -33.51 -19.41 16.47
CA ASN A 591 -34.92 -18.99 16.40
C ASN A 591 -35.09 -17.66 15.61
N TYR A 592 -34.00 -16.92 15.37
CA TYR A 592 -34.01 -15.62 14.72
C TYR A 592 -33.44 -15.66 13.30
N VAL A 593 -33.04 -16.84 12.80
CA VAL A 593 -32.60 -17.03 11.42
C VAL A 593 -33.78 -16.82 10.48
N ASN A 594 -33.59 -15.99 9.46
CA ASN A 594 -34.57 -15.75 8.41
C ASN A 594 -33.86 -15.55 7.05
N ASP A 595 -34.60 -15.28 5.99
CA ASP A 595 -34.07 -15.15 4.61
C ASP A 595 -33.05 -13.99 4.46
N ARG A 596 -33.01 -13.04 5.37
CA ARG A 596 -32.13 -11.86 5.32
C ARG A 596 -30.99 -11.93 6.31
N VAL A 597 -31.17 -12.61 7.44
CA VAL A 597 -30.22 -12.62 8.57
C VAL A 597 -29.93 -14.08 8.94
N GLY A 598 -28.71 -14.50 8.72
CA GLY A 598 -28.22 -15.83 9.04
C GLY A 598 -27.45 -15.87 10.36
N MET A 599 -26.90 -17.07 10.65
CA MET A 599 -26.08 -17.29 11.85
C MET A 599 -24.85 -16.37 11.98
N PRO A 600 -24.11 -16.02 10.90
CA PRO A 600 -22.99 -15.07 11.00
C PRO A 600 -23.40 -13.72 11.56
N THR A 601 -24.43 -13.09 10.97
CA THR A 601 -24.94 -11.80 11.44
C THR A 601 -25.50 -11.86 12.86
N LEU A 602 -26.21 -12.95 13.24
CA LEU A 602 -26.72 -13.11 14.59
C LEU A 602 -25.62 -13.23 15.64
N LYS A 603 -24.52 -13.87 15.32
CA LYS A 603 -23.33 -13.94 16.19
C LYS A 603 -22.68 -12.56 16.37
N ASP A 604 -22.57 -11.79 15.28
CA ASP A 604 -22.05 -10.43 15.36
C ASP A 604 -22.96 -9.53 16.21
N ILE A 605 -24.28 -9.63 16.04
CA ILE A 605 -25.24 -8.90 16.89
C ILE A 605 -25.04 -9.25 18.36
N LEU A 606 -24.91 -10.54 18.70
CA LEU A 606 -24.73 -10.96 20.08
C LEU A 606 -23.42 -10.44 20.69
N SER A 607 -22.34 -10.47 19.91
CA SER A 607 -21.03 -9.92 20.30
C SER A 607 -21.10 -8.41 20.53
N GLU A 608 -21.84 -7.67 19.69
CA GLU A 608 -22.05 -6.24 19.85
C GLU A 608 -22.94 -5.88 21.05
N LEU A 609 -23.89 -6.74 21.41
CA LEU A 609 -24.69 -6.58 22.62
C LEU A 609 -23.89 -6.83 23.89
N GLU A 610 -22.89 -7.72 23.83
CA GLU A 610 -21.98 -7.98 24.95
C GLU A 610 -21.06 -6.78 25.25
N LYS A 611 -20.53 -6.15 24.21
CA LYS A 611 -19.59 -5.03 24.33
C LYS A 611 -19.95 -3.91 23.34
N PRO A 612 -21.04 -3.19 23.61
CA PRO A 612 -21.54 -2.20 22.68
C PRO A 612 -20.55 -1.05 22.48
N GLY A 613 -20.29 -0.74 21.21
CA GLY A 613 -19.43 0.38 20.85
C GLY A 613 -17.98 0.25 21.31
N ARG A 614 -17.50 -0.96 21.56
CA ARG A 614 -16.09 -1.19 21.92
C ARG A 614 -15.17 -0.68 20.83
N ASP A 615 -14.23 0.17 21.23
CA ASP A 615 -13.07 0.51 20.39
C ASP A 615 -12.18 -0.73 20.30
N PRO A 616 -11.84 -1.20 19.09
CA PRO A 616 -10.97 -2.36 18.90
C PRO A 616 -9.50 -2.05 19.24
N ARG A 617 -9.13 -0.77 19.39
CA ARG A 617 -7.76 -0.35 19.68
C ARG A 617 -7.39 -0.69 21.14
N GLU A 618 -6.14 -1.00 21.35
CA GLU A 618 -5.58 -1.30 22.67
C GLU A 618 -5.57 -0.07 23.57
N GLN A 619 -5.25 -0.27 24.88
CA GLN A 619 -5.01 0.85 25.78
C GLN A 619 -3.57 1.32 25.64
N ILE A 620 -3.35 2.63 25.77
CA ILE A 620 -2.02 3.23 25.69
C ILE A 620 -1.23 2.91 26.96
N GLU A 621 0.04 2.54 26.81
CA GLU A 621 0.97 2.26 27.91
C GLU A 621 2.09 3.31 27.94
N GLU A 622 2.50 3.70 29.15
CA GLU A 622 3.66 4.58 29.33
C GLU A 622 4.95 3.85 29.00
N PHE A 623 5.90 4.56 28.37
CA PHE A 623 7.21 4.05 28.00
C PHE A 623 8.32 5.01 28.42
N SER A 624 9.47 4.46 28.82
CA SER A 624 10.68 5.24 29.06
C SER A 624 11.92 4.47 28.60
N PHE A 625 12.82 5.19 27.92
CA PHE A 625 14.14 4.68 27.57
C PHE A 625 15.02 4.48 28.81
N ASP A 626 16.10 3.71 28.68
CA ASP A 626 17.09 3.57 29.76
C ASP A 626 17.81 4.91 29.98
N PRO A 627 17.78 5.47 31.19
CA PRO A 627 18.36 6.78 31.50
C PRO A 627 19.89 6.80 31.41
N ASN A 628 20.55 5.64 31.44
CA ASN A 628 22.01 5.51 31.42
C ASN A 628 22.59 5.43 29.99
N VAL A 629 21.74 5.21 28.98
CA VAL A 629 22.16 5.05 27.59
C VAL A 629 21.68 6.26 26.79
N LYS A 630 22.61 7.11 26.34
CA LYS A 630 22.30 8.38 25.67
C LYS A 630 22.93 8.51 24.27
N GLU A 631 24.08 7.95 24.07
CA GLU A 631 24.82 8.01 22.82
C GLU A 631 25.20 6.59 22.36
N VAL A 632 25.58 6.45 21.09
CA VAL A 632 26.00 5.17 20.54
C VAL A 632 27.23 4.62 21.26
N ASP A 633 28.07 5.50 21.79
CA ASP A 633 29.28 5.12 22.54
C ASP A 633 28.97 4.56 23.95
N ASP A 634 27.73 4.72 24.46
CA ASP A 634 27.28 4.12 25.72
C ASP A 634 26.86 2.66 25.56
N LEU A 635 26.76 2.18 24.30
CA LEU A 635 26.29 0.83 24.01
C LEU A 635 27.39 -0.21 24.13
N GLU A 636 27.14 -1.25 24.93
CA GLU A 636 27.99 -2.45 25.01
C GLU A 636 27.25 -3.67 24.47
N GLU A 637 27.99 -4.59 23.83
CA GLU A 637 27.42 -5.86 23.40
C GLU A 637 26.88 -6.65 24.60
N GLY A 638 25.66 -7.13 24.48
CA GLY A 638 24.99 -7.88 25.53
C GLY A 638 24.04 -7.06 26.40
N MET A 639 24.03 -5.72 26.31
CA MET A 639 23.04 -4.88 27.02
C MET A 639 21.63 -5.21 26.58
N ILE A 640 20.70 -5.23 27.54
CA ILE A 640 19.26 -5.40 27.31
C ILE A 640 18.61 -4.06 27.58
N LEU A 641 17.99 -3.48 26.57
CA LEU A 641 17.45 -2.13 26.59
C LEU A 641 15.97 -2.11 26.18
N PRO A 642 15.16 -1.25 26.78
CA PRO A 642 13.82 -0.96 26.28
C PRO A 642 13.94 -0.15 24.98
N GLY A 643 13.07 -0.45 24.01
CA GLY A 643 13.03 0.26 22.75
C GLY A 643 11.63 0.37 22.18
N ILE A 644 11.48 1.27 21.22
CA ILE A 644 10.24 1.47 20.47
C ILE A 644 10.49 1.08 19.00
N VAL A 645 9.62 0.28 18.43
CA VAL A 645 9.67 -0.07 17.01
C VAL A 645 9.30 1.15 16.18
N THR A 646 10.25 1.67 15.40
CA THR A 646 10.09 2.88 14.58
C THR A 646 9.73 2.57 13.14
N ASN A 647 10.17 1.42 12.61
CA ASN A 647 9.88 1.03 11.24
C ASN A 647 9.95 -0.50 11.09
N ILE A 648 9.08 -1.05 10.23
CA ILE A 648 9.06 -2.48 9.93
C ILE A 648 9.29 -2.67 8.44
N THR A 649 10.23 -3.57 8.13
CA THR A 649 10.58 -3.95 6.76
C THR A 649 10.54 -5.48 6.64
N LYS A 650 10.60 -6.02 5.43
CA LYS A 650 10.63 -7.48 5.22
C LYS A 650 11.84 -8.19 5.80
N PHE A 651 12.96 -7.47 5.98
CA PHE A 651 14.19 -8.05 6.50
C PHE A 651 14.36 -7.86 8.01
N GLY A 652 13.43 -7.14 8.67
CA GLY A 652 13.47 -6.94 10.10
C GLY A 652 12.76 -5.67 10.55
N ALA A 653 12.91 -5.32 11.82
CA ALA A 653 12.37 -4.13 12.44
C ALA A 653 13.48 -3.18 12.88
N PHE A 654 13.26 -1.88 12.69
CA PHE A 654 14.08 -0.84 13.28
C PHE A 654 13.52 -0.46 14.64
N VAL A 655 14.39 -0.34 15.62
CA VAL A 655 14.02 -0.08 17.01
C VAL A 655 14.86 1.09 17.51
N ASP A 656 14.20 2.14 17.93
CA ASP A 656 14.80 3.23 18.70
C ASP A 656 15.04 2.75 20.13
N ILE A 657 16.29 2.75 20.55
CA ILE A 657 16.74 2.39 21.89
C ILE A 657 17.22 3.60 22.68
N GLY A 658 16.94 4.80 22.18
CA GLY A 658 17.28 6.05 22.81
C GLY A 658 18.67 6.61 22.46
N VAL A 659 19.32 6.24 21.38
CA VAL A 659 20.67 6.70 20.96
C VAL A 659 20.63 7.32 19.56
N HIS A 660 19.90 8.31 19.25
CA HIS A 660 19.87 9.05 17.98
C HIS A 660 19.97 8.24 16.65
N HIS A 661 20.16 6.93 16.73
CA HIS A 661 20.26 5.98 15.61
C HIS A 661 19.45 4.73 15.92
N ASP A 662 18.53 4.38 15.04
CA ASP A 662 17.74 3.16 15.18
C ASP A 662 18.62 1.92 15.01
N GLY A 663 18.47 0.95 15.90
CA GLY A 663 19.06 -0.36 15.77
C GLY A 663 18.20 -1.28 14.90
N LEU A 664 18.83 -2.19 14.17
CA LEU A 664 18.14 -3.18 13.36
C LEU A 664 18.03 -4.53 14.10
N VAL A 665 16.79 -4.98 14.31
CA VAL A 665 16.50 -6.37 14.65
C VAL A 665 16.21 -7.11 13.34
N HIS A 666 17.20 -7.88 12.83
CA HIS A 666 17.01 -8.66 11.63
C HIS A 666 15.91 -9.71 11.82
N ILE A 667 15.17 -10.06 10.76
CA ILE A 667 14.03 -11.02 10.82
C ILE A 667 14.39 -12.33 11.52
N SER A 668 15.62 -12.81 11.36
CA SER A 668 16.12 -14.00 12.06
C SER A 668 16.35 -13.80 13.55
N GLN A 669 16.32 -12.56 14.07
CA GLN A 669 16.55 -12.18 15.45
C GLN A 669 15.27 -11.74 16.20
N LEU A 670 14.13 -11.71 15.52
CA LEU A 670 12.85 -11.31 16.11
C LEU A 670 12.27 -12.36 17.07
N ALA A 671 12.46 -13.65 16.79
CA ALA A 671 11.91 -14.73 17.63
C ALA A 671 12.77 -16.00 17.52
N ASN A 672 12.59 -16.93 18.47
CA ASN A 672 13.25 -18.25 18.48
C ASN A 672 12.67 -19.26 17.47
N ARG A 673 11.69 -18.84 16.66
CA ARG A 673 11.06 -19.62 15.57
C ARG A 673 11.33 -18.96 14.23
N TYR A 674 11.13 -19.71 13.14
CA TYR A 674 11.14 -19.12 11.81
C TYR A 674 10.02 -18.09 11.66
N VAL A 675 10.37 -16.87 11.32
CA VAL A 675 9.45 -15.75 11.08
C VAL A 675 9.42 -15.50 9.59
N LYS A 676 8.23 -15.50 9.00
CA LYS A 676 8.03 -15.22 7.58
C LYS A 676 7.79 -13.74 7.32
N ASP A 677 7.06 -13.10 8.21
CA ASP A 677 6.73 -11.68 8.16
C ASP A 677 6.98 -11.04 9.54
N PRO A 678 7.81 -10.00 9.64
CA PRO A 678 8.06 -9.31 10.91
C PRO A 678 6.79 -8.81 11.62
N ASN A 679 5.74 -8.44 10.86
CA ASN A 679 4.45 -8.01 11.41
C ASN A 679 3.70 -9.10 12.22
N GLU A 680 4.14 -10.38 12.12
CA GLU A 680 3.64 -11.46 12.98
C GLU A 680 4.16 -11.38 14.42
N ILE A 681 5.23 -10.62 14.65
CA ILE A 681 5.96 -10.58 15.93
C ILE A 681 5.94 -9.18 16.54
N VAL A 682 6.09 -8.13 15.72
CA VAL A 682 6.21 -6.75 16.20
C VAL A 682 5.28 -5.83 15.42
N HIS A 683 4.87 -4.73 16.07
CA HIS A 683 4.05 -3.66 15.48
C HIS A 683 4.75 -2.31 15.61
N LEU A 684 4.40 -1.35 14.75
CA LEU A 684 4.91 0.02 14.86
C LEU A 684 4.54 0.62 16.22
N HIS A 685 5.49 1.36 16.78
CA HIS A 685 5.41 1.95 18.12
C HIS A 685 5.21 0.96 19.27
N GLN A 686 5.35 -0.34 19.01
CA GLN A 686 5.36 -1.35 20.07
C GLN A 686 6.59 -1.16 20.96
N HIS A 687 6.36 -1.23 22.27
CA HIS A 687 7.43 -1.28 23.25
C HIS A 687 8.03 -2.69 23.27
N VAL A 688 9.33 -2.79 23.13
CA VAL A 688 10.05 -4.06 23.05
C VAL A 688 11.31 -4.02 23.91
N MET A 689 11.69 -5.18 24.43
CA MET A 689 13.01 -5.34 25.01
C MET A 689 13.95 -5.92 23.94
N VAL A 690 15.12 -5.33 23.79
CA VAL A 690 16.11 -5.76 22.78
C VAL A 690 17.47 -5.89 23.42
N LYS A 691 18.23 -6.86 22.92
CA LYS A 691 19.63 -7.08 23.29
C LYS A 691 20.56 -6.55 22.23
N VAL A 692 21.52 -5.75 22.58
CA VAL A 692 22.59 -5.27 21.68
C VAL A 692 23.50 -6.45 21.30
N THR A 693 23.64 -6.73 20.00
CA THR A 693 24.47 -7.83 19.50
C THR A 693 25.76 -7.36 18.83
N GLU A 694 25.75 -6.17 18.24
CA GLU A 694 26.92 -5.59 17.57
C GLU A 694 26.72 -4.08 17.44
N VAL A 695 27.79 -3.30 17.59
CA VAL A 695 27.80 -1.85 17.41
C VAL A 695 28.94 -1.47 16.45
N ASP A 696 28.61 -0.95 15.27
CA ASP A 696 29.59 -0.38 14.32
C ASP A 696 29.50 1.16 14.37
N THR A 697 30.27 1.77 15.26
CA THR A 697 30.32 3.22 15.46
C THR A 697 30.80 3.98 14.22
N ARG A 698 31.62 3.36 13.33
CA ARG A 698 32.11 4.00 12.11
C ARG A 698 31.03 4.15 11.04
N ARG A 699 30.09 3.21 10.99
CA ARG A 699 28.97 3.20 10.03
C ARG A 699 27.65 3.62 10.66
N GLY A 700 27.61 3.90 11.97
CA GLY A 700 26.40 4.19 12.72
C GLY A 700 25.39 3.03 12.68
N ARG A 701 25.85 1.78 12.63
CA ARG A 701 24.97 0.61 12.57
C ARG A 701 24.94 -0.10 13.92
N ILE A 702 23.71 -0.34 14.41
CA ILE A 702 23.47 -1.07 15.65
C ILE A 702 22.64 -2.30 15.30
N SER A 703 23.17 -3.48 15.63
CA SER A 703 22.48 -4.76 15.46
C SER A 703 21.86 -5.18 16.78
N LEU A 704 20.58 -5.54 16.73
CA LEU A 704 19.76 -5.89 17.89
C LEU A 704 19.15 -7.28 17.76
N SER A 705 18.79 -7.89 18.89
CA SER A 705 18.08 -9.17 18.96
C SER A 705 16.97 -9.12 20.01
N MET A 706 15.83 -9.70 19.69
CA MET A 706 14.74 -9.96 20.64
C MET A 706 14.76 -11.40 21.17
N LYS A 707 15.80 -12.18 20.83
CA LYS A 707 15.95 -13.56 21.30
C LYS A 707 16.54 -13.63 22.69
N GLY A 708 15.83 -14.29 23.60
CA GLY A 708 16.30 -14.52 24.94
C GLY A 708 16.23 -13.29 25.87
N VAL A 709 15.35 -12.36 25.56
CA VAL A 709 15.09 -11.14 26.35
C VAL A 709 13.74 -11.25 27.01
#